data_1a100c71d1b7b0791471608ccd98c147
#
_entry.id   1a100c71d1b7b0791471608ccd98c147
#
_cell.length_a   1.000
_cell.length_b   1.000
_cell.length_c   1.000
_cell.angle_alpha   90.00
_cell.angle_beta   90.00
_cell.angle_gamma   90.00
#
_symmetry.space_group_name_H-M   'P 1'
#
loop_
_entity.id
_entity.type
_entity.pdbx_description
1 polymer ?
#
loop_
_entity_poly.entity_id
_entity_poly.type
_entity_poly.pdbx_seq_one_letter_code
_entity_poly.pdbx_strand_id
1 'polypeptide(L)'
;MKKNRRKILSGSRKIFFAILAMFLSLSASAQQITASGQILDAQKEPLIGVSVQEKGTSNGAITDLDGNFTLNVKQNAILIFSYVGYKSQEVKAAQQMKITLQEDNEVLDEVVVIGYGSVKRKDVTTAISSVSTKDLDMRPIVSAGQAIQGKAAGVSVIQPNGTPGGEMSIRVRGTTSMNGSNDPLYVVDGVPVDNIKFLSPNDIESMQILKDASSASIYGSRAANGVILITTKAGAAGNAKVSLTAQFGLNKVADKVESLNAAQYKELQDEIGLVSLPDGLPDRTDWFDETYTTGKTQNYQVAVSNGNEKMKYYLSAGYLKEQGVLDISYYKRYNFRVNLENQVRKWLTVSANISYSDYTSNGGGAMGTGSNRGGVILAVINTPTYAPVWDALNPNQYYNNFYGVGNITNPLENMARAKNNKDKENRLLASGNILLTPFPELKFKSTLTLDRRNAVNTTFLDPISTAWGRNQYGEASDNRNMNTVLTFDNVLTYNKNFKKHGLEVMAGSSWTDSDYSNSWINGSHYRSDQIQTLNAANKISWDNTGTGASQWGIMSFFGRVAYNFDSKYLVTANLRADGSSKLHPDHRWGVFPSFSAAWRISSEKFMENLTWIDDLKLRGGWGQTGNQSGIGDYAYLQRYNIGRIEWFKKGGEGDSTDYANAVPTISQANLRTSDLTWETTTQTNIGLDLTLLNGRLTFNADYYYKKTKNMLMNVSLPAGAAAATSIARNEGEMVNKGFELSISSKNLRGGAFTWDTDFNISFNRNKLTKLELQKVYYDAKTADVVNDYVVRNEPGRALGGFYGYISDGVDPETGELMYRDLNNDGKISSSDRTYIGDPNPDFTYGMTNTFSWKGFNLSIFIQGSYGNDIYNASRIETEGMYDGKNQSTRVLNRWKIPGQITDVPKANFKLLNSTYFVEDGSYLRLKDVSLSYNVKGKLLKKWGITRLQPYFTATNLLTWTSYSGMDPEVNQWGNSGTVQGIDWGTYPHCRSYVFGINVEF
;
A
#
# COMPACT_ATOMS: atom_id res chain seq x y z
N MET A 1 -38.41 16.32 -25.64
CA MET A 1 -37.69 16.01 -24.41
C MET A 1 -36.69 17.08 -23.88
N LYS A 2 -36.52 18.22 -24.54
CA LYS A 2 -35.57 19.30 -24.08
C LYS A 2 -36.17 20.38 -23.15
N LYS A 3 -37.47 20.35 -22.87
CA LYS A 3 -38.17 21.41 -22.11
C LYS A 3 -38.30 21.13 -20.58
N ASN A 4 -38.13 19.86 -20.13
CA ASN A 4 -38.29 19.51 -18.69
C ASN A 4 -37.01 19.52 -17.87
N ARG A 5 -35.82 19.57 -18.50
CA ARG A 5 -34.52 19.65 -17.72
C ARG A 5 -34.22 21.04 -17.13
N ARG A 6 -34.84 22.12 -17.65
CA ARG A 6 -34.59 23.49 -17.13
C ARG A 6 -35.38 23.87 -15.87
N LYS A 7 -36.47 23.14 -15.54
CA LYS A 7 -37.29 23.42 -14.33
C LYS A 7 -36.73 22.75 -13.06
N ILE A 8 -35.97 21.64 -13.16
CA ILE A 8 -35.39 20.97 -12.03
C ILE A 8 -34.12 21.70 -11.50
N LEU A 9 -33.36 22.34 -12.39
CA LEU A 9 -32.16 23.11 -12.02
C LEU A 9 -32.44 24.48 -11.39
N SER A 10 -33.67 25.03 -11.55
CA SER A 10 -34.07 26.30 -10.93
C SER A 10 -34.63 26.14 -9.51
N GLY A 11 -35.13 24.95 -9.16
CA GLY A 11 -35.63 24.62 -7.83
C GLY A 11 -34.49 24.39 -6.82
N SER A 12 -33.43 23.71 -7.21
CA SER A 12 -32.28 23.39 -6.34
C SER A 12 -31.44 24.63 -5.94
N ARG A 13 -31.37 25.65 -6.80
CA ARG A 13 -30.71 26.93 -6.47
C ARG A 13 -31.47 27.74 -5.44
N LYS A 14 -32.80 27.72 -5.46
CA LYS A 14 -33.63 28.44 -4.49
C LYS A 14 -33.63 27.77 -3.10
N ILE A 15 -33.56 26.44 -3.03
CA ILE A 15 -33.42 25.68 -1.77
C ILE A 15 -32.04 25.89 -1.15
N PHE A 16 -30.97 25.96 -1.94
CA PHE A 16 -29.63 26.24 -1.45
C PHE A 16 -29.51 27.64 -0.81
N PHE A 17 -30.08 28.67 -1.41
CA PHE A 17 -30.08 30.01 -0.87
C PHE A 17 -31.03 30.19 0.33
N ALA A 18 -32.14 29.44 0.39
CA ALA A 18 -33.04 29.47 1.56
C ALA A 18 -32.43 28.82 2.80
N ILE A 19 -31.64 27.76 2.63
CA ILE A 19 -30.90 27.11 3.73
C ILE A 19 -29.73 28.00 4.20
N LEU A 20 -29.10 28.76 3.33
CA LEU A 20 -28.01 29.68 3.66
C LEU A 20 -28.52 30.92 4.45
N ALA A 21 -29.76 31.38 4.18
CA ALA A 21 -30.37 32.52 4.86
C ALA A 21 -30.92 32.19 6.27
N MET A 22 -31.19 30.93 6.57
CA MET A 22 -31.74 30.50 7.87
C MET A 22 -30.67 30.38 8.97
N PHE A 23 -29.37 30.48 8.62
CA PHE A 23 -28.26 30.39 9.57
C PHE A 23 -27.76 31.74 10.15
N LEU A 24 -28.38 32.85 9.78
CA LEU A 24 -27.84 34.19 10.11
C LEU A 24 -28.57 34.94 11.24
N SER A 25 -29.49 34.32 11.96
CA SER A 25 -30.18 35.04 13.05
C SER A 25 -30.33 34.21 14.32
N LEU A 26 -29.49 34.49 15.31
CA LEU A 26 -29.78 34.46 16.75
C LEU A 26 -28.51 34.74 17.58
N SER A 27 -28.35 35.96 18.03
CA SER A 27 -27.36 36.33 19.06
C SER A 27 -28.08 37.00 20.23
N ALA A 28 -28.07 36.37 21.39
CA ALA A 28 -28.44 36.97 22.67
C ALA A 28 -27.16 37.22 23.48
N SER A 29 -26.99 38.45 23.94
CA SER A 29 -25.79 38.95 24.62
C SER A 29 -25.81 38.57 26.10
N ALA A 30 -24.79 37.87 26.58
CA ALA A 30 -24.38 37.80 27.98
C ALA A 30 -23.16 38.69 28.17
N GLN A 31 -23.00 39.33 29.35
CA GLN A 31 -21.80 40.14 29.66
C GLN A 31 -20.53 39.32 29.46
N GLN A 32 -19.78 39.64 28.44
CA GLN A 32 -18.53 39.00 28.07
C GLN A 32 -17.36 39.92 28.34
N ILE A 33 -16.23 39.38 28.74
CA ILE A 33 -14.93 40.05 28.78
C ILE A 33 -14.05 39.50 27.64
N THR A 34 -13.25 40.38 27.10
CA THR A 34 -12.23 39.95 26.13
C THR A 34 -10.97 39.52 26.89
N ALA A 35 -10.76 38.22 27.07
CA ALA A 35 -9.51 37.67 27.57
C ALA A 35 -8.47 37.72 26.44
N SER A 36 -7.27 38.19 26.74
CA SER A 36 -6.16 38.26 25.79
C SER A 36 -4.83 37.97 26.49
N GLY A 37 -3.84 37.58 25.77
CA GLY A 37 -2.50 37.32 26.33
C GLY A 37 -1.58 36.69 25.34
N GLN A 38 -0.39 36.37 25.83
CA GLN A 38 0.69 35.70 25.08
C GLN A 38 1.06 34.39 25.78
N ILE A 39 1.20 33.34 24.98
CA ILE A 39 1.61 32.02 25.42
C ILE A 39 3.01 31.74 24.94
N LEU A 40 3.88 31.39 25.87
CA LEU A 40 5.29 31.13 25.64
C LEU A 40 5.64 29.71 26.11
N ASP A 41 6.73 29.18 25.57
CA ASP A 41 7.38 27.98 26.12
C ASP A 41 8.32 28.33 27.29
N ALA A 42 8.98 27.31 27.86
CA ALA A 42 9.96 27.47 28.94
C ALA A 42 11.20 28.28 28.51
N GLN A 43 11.45 28.39 27.20
CA GLN A 43 12.54 29.16 26.58
C GLN A 43 12.14 30.59 26.25
N LYS A 44 10.91 30.97 26.58
CA LYS A 44 10.28 32.28 26.27
C LYS A 44 10.05 32.51 24.77
N GLU A 45 9.99 31.45 23.97
CA GLU A 45 9.59 31.52 22.57
C GLU A 45 8.04 31.48 22.50
N PRO A 46 7.42 32.24 21.59
CA PRO A 46 5.96 32.25 21.45
C PRO A 46 5.46 30.93 20.87
N LEU A 47 4.46 30.34 21.53
CA LEU A 47 3.82 29.11 21.10
C LEU A 47 2.64 29.40 20.16
N ILE A 48 2.79 28.96 18.93
CA ILE A 48 1.83 29.13 17.83
C ILE A 48 0.86 27.94 17.84
N GLY A 49 -0.43 28.19 17.67
CA GLY A 49 -1.41 27.09 17.54
C GLY A 49 -1.88 26.48 18.86
N VAL A 50 -1.55 27.10 20.00
CA VAL A 50 -2.06 26.67 21.31
C VAL A 50 -3.57 26.87 21.35
N SER A 51 -4.30 25.82 21.70
CA SER A 51 -5.74 25.91 21.93
C SER A 51 -6.01 26.57 23.28
N VAL A 52 -6.79 27.63 23.26
CA VAL A 52 -7.27 28.35 24.43
C VAL A 52 -8.79 28.18 24.51
N GLN A 53 -9.28 27.42 25.46
CA GLN A 53 -10.70 27.07 25.55
C GLN A 53 -11.32 27.54 26.86
N GLU A 54 -12.50 28.09 26.82
CA GLU A 54 -13.30 28.38 28.03
C GLU A 54 -13.81 27.06 28.62
N LYS A 55 -13.44 26.78 29.89
CA LYS A 55 -13.76 25.52 30.58
C LYS A 55 -15.25 25.23 30.60
N GLY A 56 -15.62 24.03 30.13
CA GLY A 56 -17.01 23.57 30.08
C GLY A 56 -17.80 24.12 28.89
N THR A 57 -17.14 24.80 27.94
CA THR A 57 -17.74 25.29 26.70
C THR A 57 -16.89 24.93 25.51
N SER A 58 -17.38 25.07 24.28
CA SER A 58 -16.59 24.97 23.05
C SER A 58 -16.06 26.31 22.55
N ASN A 59 -16.27 27.37 23.35
CA ASN A 59 -15.75 28.68 23.03
C ASN A 59 -14.22 28.65 23.18
N GLY A 60 -13.50 28.89 22.10
CA GLY A 60 -12.03 28.80 22.10
C GLY A 60 -11.39 29.68 21.04
N ALA A 61 -10.11 29.91 21.22
CA ALA A 61 -9.23 30.58 20.27
C ALA A 61 -7.93 29.77 20.12
N ILE A 62 -7.16 30.07 19.09
CA ILE A 62 -5.83 29.49 18.84
C ILE A 62 -4.83 30.63 18.83
N THR A 63 -3.64 30.42 19.42
CA THR A 63 -2.59 31.43 19.39
C THR A 63 -2.06 31.70 17.99
N ASP A 64 -1.77 32.97 17.74
CA ASP A 64 -1.16 33.44 16.52
C ASP A 64 0.37 33.16 16.45
N LEU A 65 1.04 33.66 15.41
CA LEU A 65 2.49 33.51 15.18
C LEU A 65 3.39 34.09 16.27
N ASP A 66 2.89 35.05 17.08
CA ASP A 66 3.59 35.60 18.21
C ASP A 66 3.09 35.02 19.54
N GLY A 67 2.33 33.91 19.50
CA GLY A 67 1.79 33.25 20.68
C GLY A 67 0.63 34.01 21.33
N ASN A 68 0.06 35.05 20.70
CA ASN A 68 -1.03 35.81 21.29
C ASN A 68 -2.39 35.15 21.00
N PHE A 69 -3.29 35.31 21.95
CA PHE A 69 -4.70 34.93 21.79
C PHE A 69 -5.63 36.06 22.21
N THR A 70 -6.83 36.02 21.65
CA THR A 70 -7.95 36.88 22.09
C THR A 70 -9.21 36.05 22.03
N LEU A 71 -9.95 35.99 23.12
CA LEU A 71 -11.15 35.18 23.26
C LEU A 71 -12.20 35.93 24.09
N ASN A 72 -13.42 36.07 23.57
CA ASN A 72 -14.54 36.64 24.30
C ASN A 72 -15.15 35.53 25.19
N VAL A 73 -15.11 35.72 26.51
CA VAL A 73 -15.54 34.74 27.48
C VAL A 73 -16.42 35.35 28.54
N LYS A 74 -17.13 34.54 29.31
CA LYS A 74 -17.91 34.99 30.44
C LYS A 74 -17.00 35.59 31.51
N GLN A 75 -17.50 36.61 32.23
CA GLN A 75 -16.73 37.17 33.32
C GLN A 75 -16.45 36.10 34.40
N ASN A 76 -15.16 35.98 34.81
CA ASN A 76 -14.65 34.94 35.70
C ASN A 76 -14.56 33.52 35.11
N ALA A 77 -14.63 33.34 33.80
CA ALA A 77 -14.39 32.04 33.15
C ALA A 77 -12.96 31.52 33.44
N ILE A 78 -12.82 30.20 33.49
CA ILE A 78 -11.53 29.54 33.54
C ILE A 78 -11.15 29.18 32.09
N LEU A 79 -9.95 29.54 31.64
CA LEU A 79 -9.41 29.18 30.35
C LEU A 79 -8.50 27.97 30.54
N ILE A 80 -8.66 27.01 29.64
CA ILE A 80 -7.78 25.84 29.51
C ILE A 80 -6.85 26.11 28.31
N PHE A 81 -5.56 26.13 28.57
CA PHE A 81 -4.51 26.25 27.59
C PHE A 81 -3.98 24.85 27.29
N SER A 82 -4.13 24.38 26.06
CA SER A 82 -3.64 23.06 25.66
C SER A 82 -2.89 23.13 24.34
N TYR A 83 -1.77 22.45 24.27
CA TYR A 83 -0.95 22.35 23.08
C TYR A 83 -0.28 20.96 23.03
N VAL A 84 -0.16 20.39 21.84
CA VAL A 84 0.45 19.07 21.65
C VAL A 84 1.90 19.12 22.13
N GLY A 85 2.24 18.26 23.10
CA GLY A 85 3.57 18.22 23.71
C GLY A 85 3.76 19.17 24.90
N TYR A 86 2.69 19.82 25.41
CA TYR A 86 2.74 20.68 26.58
C TYR A 86 1.66 20.32 27.60
N LYS A 87 1.98 20.49 28.89
CA LYS A 87 1.01 20.31 29.98
C LYS A 87 -0.10 21.34 29.88
N SER A 88 -1.33 20.86 29.87
CA SER A 88 -2.50 21.74 29.89
C SER A 88 -2.53 22.54 31.20
N GLN A 89 -2.79 23.85 31.11
CA GLN A 89 -2.86 24.75 32.24
C GLN A 89 -4.24 25.44 32.32
N GLU A 90 -4.82 25.49 33.51
CA GLU A 90 -6.08 26.20 33.76
C GLU A 90 -5.78 27.53 34.46
N VAL A 91 -6.23 28.63 33.87
CA VAL A 91 -6.05 29.97 34.43
C VAL A 91 -7.35 30.79 34.30
N LYS A 92 -7.66 31.61 35.30
CA LYS A 92 -8.83 32.51 35.27
C LYS A 92 -8.64 33.56 34.18
N ALA A 93 -9.65 33.77 33.35
CA ALA A 93 -9.64 34.72 32.25
C ALA A 93 -9.34 36.16 32.74
N ALA A 94 -8.34 36.78 32.11
CA ALA A 94 -7.97 38.18 32.35
C ALA A 94 -7.49 38.82 31.04
N GLN A 95 -7.28 40.13 31.05
CA GLN A 95 -6.65 40.87 29.95
C GLN A 95 -5.10 40.84 30.11
N GLN A 96 -4.39 40.77 28.98
CA GLN A 96 -2.92 40.78 28.94
C GLN A 96 -2.22 39.66 29.75
N MET A 97 -2.71 38.45 29.64
CA MET A 97 -2.14 37.29 30.33
C MET A 97 -0.80 36.93 29.71
N LYS A 98 0.18 36.53 30.51
CA LYS A 98 1.41 35.86 30.06
C LYS A 98 1.39 34.46 30.66
N ILE A 99 1.28 33.46 29.78
CA ILE A 99 1.21 32.04 30.13
C ILE A 99 2.47 31.37 29.62
N THR A 100 3.16 30.67 30.49
CA THR A 100 4.28 29.83 30.09
C THR A 100 3.83 28.38 30.23
N LEU A 101 3.71 27.67 29.10
CA LEU A 101 3.39 26.26 29.10
C LEU A 101 4.69 25.46 29.31
N GLN A 102 4.62 24.46 30.17
CA GLN A 102 5.69 23.49 30.37
C GLN A 102 5.51 22.35 29.36
N GLU A 103 6.60 21.90 28.73
CA GLU A 103 6.57 20.72 27.88
C GLU A 103 6.02 19.54 28.66
N ASP A 104 5.04 18.89 28.05
CA ASP A 104 4.49 17.65 28.58
C ASP A 104 5.36 16.50 28.06
N ASN A 105 6.25 16.02 28.92
CA ASN A 105 7.07 14.87 28.61
C ASN A 105 6.29 13.54 28.67
N GLU A 106 5.00 13.58 29.05
CA GLU A 106 4.15 12.41 29.15
C GLU A 106 3.50 12.06 27.80
N VAL A 107 4.24 11.45 26.87
CA VAL A 107 3.71 10.70 25.72
C VAL A 107 2.69 9.62 26.15
N LEU A 108 2.60 9.35 27.44
CA LEU A 108 1.80 8.29 28.06
C LEU A 108 0.29 8.59 28.13
N ASP A 109 -0.14 9.85 28.07
CA ASP A 109 -1.56 10.23 28.07
C ASP A 109 -2.15 10.38 26.64
N GLU A 110 -1.36 10.16 25.59
CA GLU A 110 -1.83 10.09 24.22
C GLU A 110 -2.94 9.02 24.09
N VAL A 111 -4.06 9.39 23.44
CA VAL A 111 -5.17 8.47 23.21
C VAL A 111 -4.95 7.72 21.90
N VAL A 112 -4.94 6.40 21.98
CA VAL A 112 -4.78 5.49 20.85
C VAL A 112 -6.12 4.85 20.53
N VAL A 113 -6.50 4.83 19.26
CA VAL A 113 -7.68 4.10 18.79
C VAL A 113 -7.38 2.62 18.75
N ILE A 114 -8.22 1.82 19.37
CA ILE A 114 -8.15 0.35 19.35
C ILE A 114 -9.53 -0.26 19.11
N GLY A 115 -9.68 -1.04 18.08
CA GLY A 115 -10.96 -1.69 17.76
C GLY A 115 -12.10 -0.66 17.68
N TYR A 116 -13.18 -0.92 18.37
CA TYR A 116 -14.36 -0.03 18.44
C TYR A 116 -14.28 0.99 19.59
N GLY A 117 -13.07 1.29 20.11
CA GLY A 117 -12.86 2.21 21.23
C GLY A 117 -11.52 2.93 21.16
N SER A 118 -11.25 3.72 22.21
CA SER A 118 -9.98 4.42 22.36
C SER A 118 -9.49 4.29 23.80
N VAL A 119 -8.17 4.12 23.98
CA VAL A 119 -7.55 3.99 25.30
C VAL A 119 -6.30 4.87 25.38
N LYS A 120 -5.91 5.23 26.59
CA LYS A 120 -4.62 5.91 26.78
C LYS A 120 -3.47 4.99 26.44
N ARG A 121 -2.42 5.51 25.79
CA ARG A 121 -1.25 4.72 25.38
C ARG A 121 -0.62 3.94 26.53
N LYS A 122 -0.60 4.52 27.74
CA LYS A 122 -0.11 3.84 28.95
C LYS A 122 -0.91 2.60 29.33
N ASP A 123 -2.20 2.57 29.00
CA ASP A 123 -3.12 1.47 29.35
C ASP A 123 -3.22 0.40 28.23
N VAL A 124 -2.45 0.54 27.15
CA VAL A 124 -2.40 -0.43 26.07
C VAL A 124 -1.67 -1.69 26.53
N THR A 125 -2.31 -2.86 26.33
CA THR A 125 -1.77 -4.19 26.69
C THR A 125 -1.15 -4.94 25.51
N THR A 126 -1.18 -4.35 24.30
CA THR A 126 -0.90 -5.02 23.02
C THR A 126 0.18 -4.29 22.22
N ALA A 127 0.72 -4.93 21.18
CA ALA A 127 1.74 -4.34 20.32
C ALA A 127 1.10 -3.42 19.27
N ILE A 128 1.22 -2.11 19.46
CA ILE A 128 0.71 -1.08 18.55
C ILE A 128 1.83 -0.14 18.13
N SER A 129 1.93 0.14 16.82
CA SER A 129 2.75 1.24 16.30
C SER A 129 1.86 2.35 15.79
N SER A 130 2.22 3.61 16.05
CA SER A 130 1.46 4.80 15.63
C SER A 130 2.29 5.65 14.69
N VAL A 131 1.66 6.17 13.64
CA VAL A 131 2.20 7.22 12.76
C VAL A 131 1.25 8.41 12.87
N SER A 132 1.77 9.59 13.21
CA SER A 132 1.00 10.79 13.49
C SER A 132 1.02 11.78 12.34
N THR A 133 0.13 12.78 12.38
CA THR A 133 0.13 13.91 11.44
C THR A 133 1.50 14.59 11.37
N LYS A 134 2.22 14.71 12.49
CA LYS A 134 3.56 15.32 12.52
C LYS A 134 4.54 14.57 11.61
N ASP A 135 4.46 13.24 11.58
CA ASP A 135 5.30 12.40 10.70
C ASP A 135 4.91 12.55 9.22
N LEU A 136 3.62 12.81 8.95
CA LEU A 136 3.07 13.00 7.62
C LEU A 136 3.38 14.38 7.03
N ASP A 137 3.24 15.44 7.83
CA ASP A 137 3.44 16.85 7.41
C ASP A 137 4.90 17.14 6.97
N MET A 138 5.85 16.34 7.42
CA MET A 138 7.27 16.51 7.10
C MET A 138 7.69 15.82 5.79
N ARG A 139 6.82 15.03 5.18
CA ARG A 139 7.12 14.24 3.98
C ARG A 139 6.06 14.49 2.90
N PRO A 140 6.44 14.85 1.66
CA PRO A 140 5.50 14.96 0.56
C PRO A 140 5.14 13.56 0.03
N ILE A 141 4.23 12.89 0.71
CA ILE A 141 3.72 11.57 0.33
C ILE A 141 2.48 11.72 -0.56
N VAL A 142 2.37 10.90 -1.59
CA VAL A 142 1.23 10.86 -2.50
C VAL A 142 0.29 9.68 -2.24
N SER A 143 0.79 8.66 -1.52
CA SER A 143 0.05 7.46 -1.11
C SER A 143 0.06 7.28 0.41
N ALA A 144 -1.09 6.90 0.98
CA ALA A 144 -1.20 6.59 2.40
C ALA A 144 -0.29 5.42 2.84
N GLY A 145 0.03 4.48 1.95
CA GLY A 145 0.98 3.39 2.21
C GLY A 145 2.41 3.88 2.46
N GLN A 146 2.86 4.92 1.74
CA GLN A 146 4.19 5.53 1.94
C GLN A 146 4.36 6.13 3.34
N ALA A 147 3.27 6.53 3.98
CA ALA A 147 3.29 7.09 5.33
C ALA A 147 3.89 6.14 6.37
N ILE A 148 3.69 4.83 6.19
CA ILE A 148 4.08 3.77 7.13
C ILE A 148 5.48 3.24 6.84
N GLN A 149 5.98 3.44 5.62
CA GLN A 149 7.23 2.84 5.13
C GLN A 149 8.41 3.21 6.03
N GLY A 150 9.06 2.18 6.61
CA GLY A 150 10.22 2.31 7.49
C GLY A 150 9.95 3.02 8.82
N LYS A 151 8.68 3.22 9.22
CA LYS A 151 8.29 3.92 10.46
C LYS A 151 7.86 2.97 11.58
N ALA A 152 7.51 1.73 11.26
CA ALA A 152 6.99 0.77 12.23
C ALA A 152 7.78 -0.53 12.17
N ALA A 153 8.40 -0.94 13.27
CA ALA A 153 9.05 -2.25 13.36
C ALA A 153 8.02 -3.37 13.15
N GLY A 154 8.42 -4.44 12.45
CA GLY A 154 7.55 -5.57 12.10
C GLY A 154 6.57 -5.30 10.96
N VAL A 155 6.68 -4.16 10.30
CA VAL A 155 5.86 -3.79 9.13
C VAL A 155 6.80 -3.57 7.95
N SER A 156 6.80 -4.50 7.02
CA SER A 156 7.50 -4.35 5.75
C SER A 156 6.57 -3.64 4.76
N VAL A 157 7.03 -2.53 4.22
CA VAL A 157 6.32 -1.77 3.19
C VAL A 157 7.28 -1.61 2.03
N ILE A 158 7.01 -2.29 0.94
CA ILE A 158 7.78 -2.21 -0.29
C ILE A 158 6.91 -1.66 -1.42
N GLN A 159 7.53 -0.95 -2.33
CA GLN A 159 6.92 -0.56 -3.58
C GLN A 159 7.41 -1.51 -4.67
N PRO A 160 6.62 -2.49 -5.13
CA PRO A 160 7.11 -3.54 -6.05
C PRO A 160 7.62 -3.00 -7.38
N ASN A 161 7.15 -1.82 -7.80
CA ASN A 161 7.60 -1.11 -9.00
C ASN A 161 7.34 0.40 -8.87
N GLY A 162 7.96 1.18 -9.74
CA GLY A 162 7.89 2.65 -9.78
C GLY A 162 6.69 3.24 -10.55
N THR A 163 5.70 2.46 -10.94
CA THR A 163 4.54 2.92 -11.73
C THR A 163 3.77 4.03 -10.99
N PRO A 164 3.36 5.12 -11.68
CA PRO A 164 2.54 6.17 -11.08
C PRO A 164 1.26 5.61 -10.45
N GLY A 165 0.95 6.01 -9.21
CA GLY A 165 -0.19 5.48 -8.45
C GLY A 165 -0.09 3.99 -8.10
N GLY A 166 1.08 3.37 -8.21
CA GLY A 166 1.34 1.96 -7.89
C GLY A 166 0.98 1.61 -6.44
N GLU A 167 0.51 0.39 -6.24
CA GLU A 167 0.19 -0.10 -4.90
C GLU A 167 1.44 -0.44 -4.11
N MET A 168 1.40 -0.13 -2.82
CA MET A 168 2.42 -0.57 -1.87
C MET A 168 2.07 -1.97 -1.38
N SER A 169 3.05 -2.86 -1.36
CA SER A 169 2.92 -4.16 -0.68
C SER A 169 3.22 -3.97 0.80
N ILE A 170 2.22 -4.20 1.65
CA ILE A 170 2.35 -4.05 3.10
C ILE A 170 2.20 -5.42 3.76
N ARG A 171 3.19 -5.80 4.55
CA ARG A 171 3.20 -7.05 5.31
C ARG A 171 3.41 -6.78 6.79
N VAL A 172 2.56 -7.32 7.64
CA VAL A 172 2.70 -7.23 9.10
C VAL A 172 3.13 -8.59 9.63
N ARG A 173 4.40 -8.67 10.11
CA ARG A 173 4.98 -9.91 10.65
C ARG A 173 4.97 -11.09 9.67
N GLY A 174 5.29 -10.80 8.40
CA GLY A 174 5.46 -11.78 7.34
C GLY A 174 4.17 -12.26 6.68
N THR A 175 4.33 -13.20 5.75
CA THR A 175 3.26 -13.84 4.97
C THR A 175 2.56 -14.92 5.81
N THR A 176 1.24 -15.04 5.71
CA THR A 176 0.44 -16.01 6.48
C THR A 176 -0.30 -17.03 5.63
N SER A 177 -0.55 -16.73 4.38
CA SER A 177 -1.30 -17.58 3.47
C SER A 177 -0.59 -17.73 2.13
N MET A 178 -0.70 -18.87 1.48
CA MET A 178 -0.18 -19.09 0.12
C MET A 178 -1.16 -18.61 -0.96
N ASN A 179 -2.46 -18.82 -0.77
CA ASN A 179 -3.50 -18.48 -1.74
C ASN A 179 -4.29 -17.22 -1.35
N GLY A 180 -4.39 -16.93 -0.04
CA GLY A 180 -5.12 -15.78 0.47
C GLY A 180 -4.34 -14.48 0.35
N SER A 181 -5.04 -13.34 0.47
CA SER A 181 -4.39 -12.05 0.62
C SER A 181 -3.52 -12.04 1.87
N ASN A 182 -2.34 -11.47 1.75
CA ASN A 182 -1.42 -11.23 2.85
C ASN A 182 -1.37 -9.76 3.27
N ASP A 183 -2.23 -8.91 2.68
CA ASP A 183 -2.36 -7.52 3.06
C ASP A 183 -3.06 -7.37 4.41
N PRO A 184 -2.67 -6.37 5.22
CA PRO A 184 -3.40 -6.06 6.44
C PRO A 184 -4.82 -5.57 6.13
N LEU A 185 -5.72 -5.74 7.07
CA LEU A 185 -7.03 -5.11 7.00
C LEU A 185 -6.89 -3.61 7.23
N TYR A 186 -7.35 -2.80 6.29
CA TYR A 186 -7.47 -1.36 6.49
C TYR A 186 -8.82 -1.03 7.09
N VAL A 187 -8.83 -0.14 8.10
CA VAL A 187 -10.05 0.34 8.73
C VAL A 187 -10.00 1.86 8.76
N VAL A 188 -10.81 2.52 7.94
CA VAL A 188 -10.87 3.98 7.82
C VAL A 188 -12.08 4.51 8.58
N ASP A 189 -11.85 5.29 9.63
CA ASP A 189 -12.88 5.83 10.53
C ASP A 189 -13.85 4.76 11.07
N GLY A 190 -13.31 3.57 11.32
CA GLY A 190 -14.07 2.40 11.79
C GLY A 190 -14.63 1.52 10.68
N VAL A 191 -14.47 1.86 9.42
CA VAL A 191 -14.97 1.11 8.26
C VAL A 191 -13.88 0.21 7.67
N PRO A 192 -14.06 -1.11 7.65
CA PRO A 192 -13.16 -2.02 6.97
C PRO A 192 -13.20 -1.84 5.44
N VAL A 193 -12.02 -1.68 4.82
CA VAL A 193 -11.86 -1.51 3.37
C VAL A 193 -10.74 -2.41 2.83
N ASP A 194 -10.78 -2.72 1.55
CA ASP A 194 -9.81 -3.59 0.86
C ASP A 194 -8.47 -2.90 0.55
N ASN A 195 -8.50 -1.62 0.20
CA ASN A 195 -7.32 -0.82 -0.11
C ASN A 195 -7.53 0.66 0.27
N ILE A 196 -6.46 1.44 0.26
CA ILE A 196 -6.43 2.85 0.66
C ILE A 196 -5.99 3.80 -0.46
N LYS A 197 -6.02 3.38 -1.73
CA LYS A 197 -5.68 4.23 -2.89
C LYS A 197 -6.54 5.48 -3.00
N PHE A 198 -7.81 5.38 -2.59
CA PHE A 198 -8.77 6.47 -2.63
C PHE A 198 -8.50 7.59 -1.62
N LEU A 199 -7.68 7.31 -0.59
CA LEU A 199 -7.47 8.22 0.54
C LEU A 199 -6.31 9.18 0.24
N SER A 200 -6.54 10.48 0.43
CA SER A 200 -5.47 11.47 0.42
C SER A 200 -4.68 11.40 1.73
N PRO A 201 -3.34 11.30 1.69
CA PRO A 201 -2.53 11.37 2.90
C PRO A 201 -2.77 12.64 3.73
N ASN A 202 -3.08 13.77 3.09
CA ASN A 202 -3.35 15.03 3.75
C ASN A 202 -4.66 15.04 4.57
N ASP A 203 -5.57 14.06 4.34
CA ASP A 203 -6.80 13.89 5.11
C ASP A 203 -6.59 13.00 6.35
N ILE A 204 -5.42 12.40 6.52
CA ILE A 204 -5.11 11.48 7.61
C ILE A 204 -4.70 12.28 8.87
N GLU A 205 -5.31 11.96 10.00
CA GLU A 205 -4.93 12.46 11.33
C GLU A 205 -3.89 11.53 11.96
N SER A 206 -4.15 10.23 11.93
CA SER A 206 -3.24 9.23 12.48
C SER A 206 -3.46 7.85 11.87
N MET A 207 -2.43 7.02 11.94
CA MET A 207 -2.50 5.61 11.58
C MET A 207 -1.98 4.77 12.74
N GLN A 208 -2.75 3.77 13.19
CA GLN A 208 -2.34 2.80 14.19
C GLN A 208 -2.27 1.42 13.55
N ILE A 209 -1.17 0.71 13.79
CA ILE A 209 -0.93 -0.62 13.25
C ILE A 209 -1.03 -1.62 14.39
N LEU A 210 -2.09 -2.44 14.36
CA LEU A 210 -2.34 -3.53 15.30
C LEU A 210 -1.60 -4.77 14.78
N LYS A 211 -0.50 -5.13 15.44
CA LYS A 211 0.42 -6.16 14.95
C LYS A 211 0.18 -7.54 15.56
N ASP A 212 -0.53 -7.62 16.68
CA ASP A 212 -0.79 -8.86 17.36
C ASP A 212 -2.25 -9.30 17.27
N ALA A 213 -2.48 -10.62 17.43
CA ALA A 213 -3.81 -11.18 17.36
C ALA A 213 -4.71 -10.73 18.52
N SER A 214 -4.15 -10.32 19.68
CA SER A 214 -4.98 -9.86 20.80
C SER A 214 -5.59 -8.48 20.54
N SER A 215 -4.92 -7.61 19.81
CA SER A 215 -5.46 -6.32 19.36
C SER A 215 -6.34 -6.44 18.11
N ALA A 216 -5.98 -7.35 17.19
CA ALA A 216 -6.59 -7.50 15.89
C ALA A 216 -7.86 -8.38 15.92
N SER A 217 -8.01 -9.31 16.89
CA SER A 217 -9.09 -10.31 16.94
C SER A 217 -10.49 -9.72 16.98
N ILE A 218 -10.65 -8.49 17.51
CA ILE A 218 -11.96 -7.80 17.52
C ILE A 218 -12.47 -7.54 16.09
N TYR A 219 -11.58 -7.49 15.07
CA TYR A 219 -11.91 -7.39 13.65
C TYR A 219 -12.09 -8.77 12.99
N GLY A 220 -11.83 -9.86 13.71
CA GLY A 220 -12.18 -11.24 13.37
C GLY A 220 -11.42 -11.82 12.17
N SER A 221 -12.18 -12.46 11.32
CA SER A 221 -11.71 -13.27 10.20
C SER A 221 -11.01 -12.51 9.06
N ARG A 222 -10.92 -11.20 9.13
CA ARG A 222 -10.19 -10.37 8.17
C ARG A 222 -8.86 -9.83 8.71
N ALA A 223 -8.53 -10.12 9.97
CA ALA A 223 -7.43 -9.51 10.71
C ALA A 223 -6.18 -10.40 10.88
N ALA A 224 -6.11 -11.55 10.20
CA ALA A 224 -4.98 -12.50 10.30
C ALA A 224 -3.62 -11.88 9.95
N ASN A 225 -3.63 -10.90 9.06
CA ASN A 225 -2.44 -10.18 8.58
C ASN A 225 -2.19 -8.86 9.30
N GLY A 226 -2.82 -8.65 10.48
CA GLY A 226 -2.80 -7.37 11.20
C GLY A 226 -3.86 -6.40 10.70
N VAL A 227 -3.98 -5.27 11.38
CA VAL A 227 -4.96 -4.22 11.07
C VAL A 227 -4.29 -2.85 11.06
N ILE A 228 -4.57 -2.05 10.05
CA ILE A 228 -4.16 -0.64 9.99
C ILE A 228 -5.39 0.22 10.18
N LEU A 229 -5.49 0.83 11.36
CA LEU A 229 -6.54 1.78 11.69
C LEU A 229 -6.13 3.16 11.20
N ILE A 230 -6.96 3.78 10.40
CA ILE A 230 -6.74 5.11 9.85
C ILE A 230 -7.83 6.02 10.37
N THR A 231 -7.43 7.01 11.16
CA THR A 231 -8.30 8.08 11.59
C THR A 231 -8.09 9.28 10.69
N THR A 232 -9.17 9.84 10.17
CA THR A 232 -9.09 11.01 9.31
C THR A 232 -9.37 12.29 10.07
N LYS A 233 -8.89 13.41 9.52
CA LYS A 233 -9.08 14.74 10.10
C LYS A 233 -10.56 15.06 10.32
N ALA A 234 -10.88 15.59 11.47
CA ALA A 234 -12.23 16.00 11.87
C ALA A 234 -12.27 17.50 12.20
N GLY A 235 -13.46 18.05 12.34
CA GLY A 235 -13.63 19.41 12.82
C GLY A 235 -13.23 19.53 14.30
N ALA A 236 -12.54 20.61 14.64
CA ALA A 236 -12.17 20.95 16.00
C ALA A 236 -12.91 22.22 16.47
N ALA A 237 -13.16 22.31 17.78
CA ALA A 237 -13.74 23.53 18.35
C ALA A 237 -12.76 24.70 18.21
N GLY A 238 -13.26 25.88 17.81
CA GLY A 238 -12.45 27.09 17.61
C GLY A 238 -12.85 27.88 16.38
N ASN A 239 -11.96 28.75 15.90
CA ASN A 239 -12.18 29.48 14.66
C ASN A 239 -12.11 28.56 13.44
N ALA A 240 -12.79 28.94 12.36
CA ALA A 240 -12.69 28.23 11.09
C ALA A 240 -11.24 28.26 10.58
N LYS A 241 -10.71 27.09 10.25
CA LYS A 241 -9.40 26.92 9.61
C LYS A 241 -9.58 26.56 8.17
N VAL A 242 -8.89 27.28 7.30
CA VAL A 242 -8.75 26.94 5.88
C VAL A 242 -7.31 26.56 5.65
N SER A 243 -7.06 25.35 5.20
CA SER A 243 -5.71 24.86 4.84
C SER A 243 -5.59 24.65 3.34
N LEU A 244 -4.46 25.07 2.79
CA LEU A 244 -4.07 24.85 1.40
C LEU A 244 -2.70 24.15 1.39
N THR A 245 -2.63 23.02 0.71
CA THR A 245 -1.38 22.34 0.38
C THR A 245 -1.19 22.35 -1.13
N ALA A 246 -0.01 22.76 -1.58
CA ALA A 246 0.36 22.71 -2.99
C ALA A 246 1.76 22.11 -3.12
N GLN A 247 1.92 21.11 -4.00
CA GLN A 247 3.18 20.41 -4.24
C GLN A 247 3.43 20.27 -5.74
N PHE A 248 4.68 20.47 -6.13
CA PHE A 248 5.17 20.22 -7.47
C PHE A 248 6.43 19.37 -7.39
N GLY A 249 6.48 18.25 -8.11
CA GLY A 249 7.60 17.32 -8.13
C GLY A 249 8.12 17.05 -9.53
N LEU A 250 9.43 16.77 -9.61
CA LEU A 250 10.13 16.27 -10.78
C LEU A 250 10.67 14.87 -10.47
N ASN A 251 10.38 13.91 -11.33
CA ASN A 251 10.76 12.51 -11.17
C ASN A 251 11.73 12.13 -12.29
N LYS A 252 12.87 11.56 -11.94
CA LYS A 252 13.86 11.05 -12.88
C LYS A 252 14.21 9.61 -12.57
N VAL A 253 14.50 8.81 -13.59
CA VAL A 253 15.02 7.45 -13.39
C VAL A 253 16.27 7.53 -12.52
N ALA A 254 16.38 6.63 -11.54
CA ALA A 254 17.48 6.67 -10.59
C ALA A 254 18.77 6.10 -11.18
N ASP A 255 18.65 5.05 -12.01
CA ASP A 255 19.78 4.35 -12.61
C ASP A 255 19.40 3.80 -13.99
N LYS A 256 20.40 3.41 -14.81
CA LYS A 256 20.20 2.84 -16.13
C LYS A 256 21.12 1.63 -16.36
N VAL A 257 20.67 0.71 -17.20
CA VAL A 257 21.49 -0.39 -17.72
C VAL A 257 21.94 0.01 -19.12
N GLU A 258 23.25 0.10 -19.34
CA GLU A 258 23.84 0.45 -20.63
C GLU A 258 23.73 -0.70 -21.63
N SER A 259 23.35 -0.40 -22.88
CA SER A 259 23.30 -1.38 -23.98
C SER A 259 24.49 -1.27 -24.92
N LEU A 260 24.76 -2.33 -25.72
CA LEU A 260 25.82 -2.29 -26.76
C LEU A 260 25.48 -1.24 -27.83
N ASN A 261 26.53 -0.58 -28.30
CA ASN A 261 26.43 0.26 -29.50
C ASN A 261 26.39 -0.60 -30.78
N ALA A 262 26.17 0.00 -31.95
CA ALA A 262 25.98 -0.71 -33.21
C ALA A 262 27.19 -1.58 -33.59
N ALA A 263 28.41 -1.11 -33.35
CA ALA A 263 29.63 -1.84 -33.65
C ALA A 263 29.84 -3.05 -32.73
N GLN A 264 29.61 -2.83 -31.42
CA GLN A 264 29.68 -3.89 -30.40
C GLN A 264 28.59 -4.95 -30.61
N TYR A 265 27.38 -4.50 -30.97
CA TYR A 265 26.28 -5.39 -31.29
C TYR A 265 26.58 -6.24 -32.50
N LYS A 266 27.18 -5.65 -33.58
CA LYS A 266 27.60 -6.39 -34.75
C LYS A 266 28.65 -7.43 -34.41
N GLU A 267 29.71 -7.07 -33.65
CA GLU A 267 30.72 -8.01 -33.18
C GLU A 267 30.11 -9.22 -32.46
N LEU A 268 29.14 -8.99 -31.59
CA LEU A 268 28.43 -10.05 -30.86
C LEU A 268 27.62 -10.92 -31.82
N GLN A 269 26.90 -10.32 -32.79
CA GLN A 269 26.05 -11.09 -33.72
C GLN A 269 26.87 -11.88 -34.74
N ASP A 270 28.01 -11.38 -35.17
CA ASP A 270 28.96 -12.11 -36.02
C ASP A 270 29.51 -13.35 -35.28
N GLU A 271 29.75 -13.25 -33.97
CA GLU A 271 30.18 -14.39 -33.15
C GLU A 271 29.04 -15.40 -32.90
N ILE A 272 27.82 -14.94 -32.67
CA ILE A 272 26.64 -15.81 -32.51
C ILE A 272 26.28 -16.52 -33.82
N GLY A 273 26.48 -15.85 -34.95
CA GLY A 273 26.23 -16.41 -36.28
C GLY A 273 24.74 -16.51 -36.67
N LEU A 274 23.84 -15.83 -35.99
CA LEU A 274 22.39 -15.87 -36.26
C LEU A 274 21.92 -14.79 -37.22
N VAL A 275 22.60 -13.66 -37.26
CA VAL A 275 22.18 -12.46 -38.02
C VAL A 275 23.39 -11.97 -38.85
N SER A 276 23.19 -11.83 -40.17
CA SER A 276 24.19 -11.18 -41.01
C SER A 276 23.95 -9.69 -41.11
N LEU A 277 24.81 -8.91 -40.50
CA LEU A 277 24.71 -7.45 -40.43
C LEU A 277 25.71 -6.80 -41.38
N PRO A 278 25.33 -5.71 -42.10
CA PRO A 278 26.27 -4.97 -42.93
C PRO A 278 27.33 -4.28 -42.07
N ASP A 279 28.51 -4.06 -42.66
CA ASP A 279 29.56 -3.28 -42.00
C ASP A 279 29.22 -1.80 -41.93
N GLY A 280 29.76 -1.14 -40.88
CA GLY A 280 29.64 0.32 -40.73
C GLY A 280 28.26 0.78 -40.35
N LEU A 281 27.47 -0.05 -39.65
CA LEU A 281 26.20 0.38 -39.09
C LEU A 281 26.41 1.56 -38.09
N PRO A 282 25.78 2.73 -38.31
CA PRO A 282 25.91 3.85 -37.41
C PRO A 282 25.07 3.70 -36.17
N ASP A 283 25.51 4.24 -35.04
CA ASP A 283 24.63 4.50 -33.91
C ASP A 283 23.64 5.64 -34.27
N ARG A 284 22.35 5.34 -34.26
CA ARG A 284 21.30 6.29 -34.66
C ARG A 284 20.44 6.72 -33.50
N THR A 285 20.17 5.83 -32.55
CA THR A 285 19.14 6.01 -31.53
C THR A 285 19.69 5.62 -30.16
N ASP A 286 19.69 6.55 -29.23
CA ASP A 286 19.78 6.25 -27.80
C ASP A 286 18.36 5.90 -27.32
N TRP A 287 18.07 4.62 -27.19
CA TRP A 287 16.74 4.16 -26.79
C TRP A 287 16.34 4.56 -25.38
N PHE A 288 17.32 4.78 -24.50
CA PHE A 288 17.04 5.28 -23.16
C PHE A 288 16.51 6.72 -23.21
N ASP A 289 17.20 7.61 -23.92
CA ASP A 289 16.82 9.02 -24.04
C ASP A 289 15.51 9.21 -24.81
N GLU A 290 15.23 8.36 -25.83
CA GLU A 290 13.97 8.39 -26.58
C GLU A 290 12.78 7.88 -25.76
N THR A 291 13.01 6.99 -24.80
CA THR A 291 11.94 6.30 -24.07
C THR A 291 11.64 6.95 -22.72
N TYR A 292 12.68 7.37 -21.99
CA TYR A 292 12.52 7.93 -20.66
C TYR A 292 12.48 9.46 -20.68
N THR A 293 11.54 10.00 -19.93
CA THR A 293 11.35 11.45 -19.78
C THR A 293 11.43 11.85 -18.30
N THR A 294 11.46 13.16 -18.04
CA THR A 294 11.28 13.68 -16.68
C THR A 294 9.80 13.70 -16.32
N GLY A 295 9.39 12.79 -15.44
CA GLY A 295 8.04 12.76 -14.90
C GLY A 295 7.72 13.96 -14.02
N LYS A 296 6.43 14.27 -13.85
CA LYS A 296 5.97 15.45 -13.08
C LYS A 296 4.88 15.02 -12.09
N THR A 297 4.98 15.50 -10.86
CA THR A 297 3.95 15.30 -9.83
C THR A 297 3.34 16.66 -9.47
N GLN A 298 2.02 16.72 -9.39
CA GLN A 298 1.24 17.87 -8.95
C GLN A 298 0.22 17.40 -7.93
N ASN A 299 0.22 17.97 -6.72
CA ASN A 299 -0.74 17.61 -5.68
C ASN A 299 -1.24 18.90 -5.02
N TYR A 300 -2.54 19.13 -5.10
CA TYR A 300 -3.21 20.31 -4.55
C TYR A 300 -4.36 19.86 -3.66
N GLN A 301 -4.45 20.42 -2.46
CA GLN A 301 -5.55 20.16 -1.55
C GLN A 301 -5.97 21.43 -0.84
N VAL A 302 -7.28 21.63 -0.74
CA VAL A 302 -7.91 22.63 0.10
C VAL A 302 -8.76 21.90 1.14
N ALA A 303 -8.67 22.30 2.41
CA ALA A 303 -9.55 21.79 3.43
C ALA A 303 -10.09 22.95 4.32
N VAL A 304 -11.30 22.76 4.80
CA VAL A 304 -11.98 23.68 5.73
C VAL A 304 -12.44 22.88 6.94
N SER A 305 -12.06 23.30 8.12
CA SER A 305 -12.49 22.68 9.37
C SER A 305 -12.98 23.73 10.36
N ASN A 306 -14.03 23.38 11.09
CA ASN A 306 -14.55 24.20 12.18
C ASN A 306 -15.38 23.34 13.13
N GLY A 307 -15.74 23.89 14.27
CA GLY A 307 -16.65 23.24 15.20
C GLY A 307 -17.00 24.10 16.40
N ASN A 308 -18.07 23.70 17.06
CA ASN A 308 -18.51 24.18 18.37
C ASN A 308 -18.99 23.00 19.22
N GLU A 309 -19.58 23.23 20.38
CA GLU A 309 -20.06 22.15 21.26
C GLU A 309 -21.07 21.21 20.60
N LYS A 310 -21.84 21.70 19.62
CA LYS A 310 -22.94 20.96 19.03
C LYS A 310 -22.62 20.40 17.66
N MET A 311 -21.77 21.07 16.89
CA MET A 311 -21.50 20.70 15.51
C MET A 311 -20.02 20.84 15.19
N LYS A 312 -19.43 19.82 14.56
CA LYS A 312 -18.08 19.84 14.01
C LYS A 312 -18.14 19.38 12.57
N TYR A 313 -17.31 19.99 11.71
CA TYR A 313 -17.20 19.60 10.32
C TYR A 313 -15.78 19.72 9.79
N TYR A 314 -15.45 18.83 8.89
CA TYR A 314 -14.25 18.87 8.06
C TYR A 314 -14.66 18.61 6.61
N LEU A 315 -14.21 19.46 5.71
CA LEU A 315 -14.46 19.36 4.27
C LEU A 315 -13.12 19.45 3.56
N SER A 316 -12.82 18.55 2.61
CA SER A 316 -11.63 18.66 1.78
C SER A 316 -11.92 18.35 0.32
N ALA A 317 -11.12 18.96 -0.55
CA ALA A 317 -11.07 18.66 -1.97
C ALA A 317 -9.62 18.62 -2.43
N GLY A 318 -9.24 17.56 -3.14
CA GLY A 318 -7.88 17.32 -3.59
C GLY A 318 -7.78 16.91 -5.05
N TYR A 319 -6.65 17.25 -5.65
CA TYR A 319 -6.25 16.86 -6.99
C TYR A 319 -4.80 16.39 -6.97
N LEU A 320 -4.56 15.17 -7.45
CA LEU A 320 -3.24 14.59 -7.65
C LEU A 320 -3.09 14.21 -9.13
N LYS A 321 -1.95 14.59 -9.72
CA LYS A 321 -1.50 14.08 -11.01
C LYS A 321 -0.03 13.68 -10.89
N GLU A 322 0.26 12.42 -11.16
CA GLU A 322 1.60 11.89 -11.33
C GLU A 322 1.78 11.48 -12.79
N GLN A 323 2.75 12.05 -13.45
CA GLN A 323 3.25 11.60 -14.75
C GLN A 323 4.53 10.82 -14.49
N GLY A 324 4.60 9.61 -15.02
CA GLY A 324 5.75 8.74 -14.88
C GLY A 324 6.92 9.14 -15.80
N VAL A 325 7.97 8.34 -15.73
CA VAL A 325 9.16 8.53 -16.57
C VAL A 325 9.02 7.93 -17.97
N LEU A 326 8.01 7.09 -18.21
CA LEU A 326 7.54 6.74 -19.54
C LEU A 326 6.38 7.65 -19.90
N ASP A 327 6.43 8.33 -21.05
CA ASP A 327 5.53 9.44 -21.40
C ASP A 327 4.03 9.08 -21.37
N ILE A 328 3.70 7.83 -21.66
CA ILE A 328 2.30 7.34 -21.62
C ILE A 328 1.81 7.01 -20.20
N SER A 329 2.70 6.89 -19.22
CA SER A 329 2.35 6.48 -17.88
C SER A 329 1.88 7.63 -17.03
N TYR A 330 0.73 7.52 -16.43
CA TYR A 330 0.21 8.54 -15.53
C TYR A 330 -0.82 7.97 -14.55
N TYR A 331 -0.97 8.69 -13.43
CA TYR A 331 -2.05 8.53 -12.46
C TYR A 331 -2.65 9.90 -12.14
N LYS A 332 -3.97 10.01 -12.18
CA LYS A 332 -4.71 11.24 -11.89
C LYS A 332 -5.85 10.93 -10.96
N ARG A 333 -5.96 11.64 -9.83
CA ARG A 333 -7.01 11.42 -8.82
C ARG A 333 -7.64 12.74 -8.40
N TYR A 334 -8.97 12.73 -8.32
CA TYR A 334 -9.77 13.72 -7.58
C TYR A 334 -10.29 13.05 -6.32
N ASN A 335 -10.27 13.73 -5.20
CA ASN A 335 -10.82 13.24 -3.95
C ASN A 335 -11.61 14.36 -3.25
N PHE A 336 -12.73 13.96 -2.65
CA PHE A 336 -13.59 14.83 -1.86
C PHE A 336 -13.91 14.11 -0.55
N ARG A 337 -13.86 14.86 0.56
CA ARG A 337 -14.19 14.33 1.87
C ARG A 337 -15.08 15.27 2.65
N VAL A 338 -16.04 14.69 3.39
CA VAL A 338 -16.95 15.36 4.28
C VAL A 338 -17.06 14.56 5.56
N ASN A 339 -16.62 15.12 6.68
CA ASN A 339 -16.85 14.58 8.01
C ASN A 339 -17.71 15.56 8.79
N LEU A 340 -18.87 15.09 9.25
CA LEU A 340 -19.85 15.87 10.03
C LEU A 340 -20.16 15.16 11.34
N GLU A 341 -20.18 15.89 12.44
CA GLU A 341 -20.64 15.42 13.74
C GLU A 341 -21.58 16.44 14.34
N ASN A 342 -22.75 15.99 14.78
CA ASN A 342 -23.75 16.85 15.43
C ASN A 342 -24.28 16.21 16.72
N GLN A 343 -24.04 16.84 17.85
CA GLN A 343 -24.67 16.52 19.13
C GLN A 343 -26.07 17.09 19.20
N VAL A 344 -27.06 16.35 18.67
CA VAL A 344 -28.47 16.74 18.59
C VAL A 344 -29.08 16.93 19.99
N ARG A 345 -28.68 16.06 20.93
CA ARG A 345 -29.01 16.10 22.35
C ARG A 345 -27.79 15.70 23.16
N LYS A 346 -27.75 15.98 24.46
CA LYS A 346 -26.63 15.51 25.32
C LYS A 346 -26.41 14.00 25.28
N TRP A 347 -27.49 13.26 25.01
CA TRP A 347 -27.47 11.79 24.92
C TRP A 347 -27.50 11.24 23.49
N LEU A 348 -27.60 12.11 22.45
CA LEU A 348 -27.70 11.71 21.04
C LEU A 348 -26.70 12.50 20.18
N THR A 349 -25.74 11.80 19.61
CA THR A 349 -24.84 12.34 18.57
C THR A 349 -25.08 11.60 17.27
N VAL A 350 -25.18 12.34 16.17
CA VAL A 350 -25.28 11.80 14.80
C VAL A 350 -24.08 12.29 14.02
N SER A 351 -23.41 11.38 13.30
CA SER A 351 -22.28 11.74 12.46
C SER A 351 -22.34 11.06 11.10
N ALA A 352 -21.72 11.68 10.10
CA ALA A 352 -21.58 11.16 8.76
C ALA A 352 -20.17 11.40 8.26
N ASN A 353 -19.55 10.35 7.69
CA ASN A 353 -18.28 10.44 7.02
C ASN A 353 -18.48 9.98 5.57
N ILE A 354 -18.16 10.85 4.63
CA ILE A 354 -18.32 10.58 3.19
C ILE A 354 -16.99 10.87 2.51
N SER A 355 -16.49 9.92 1.77
CA SER A 355 -15.31 10.06 0.93
C SER A 355 -15.66 9.61 -0.49
N TYR A 356 -15.40 10.46 -1.45
CA TYR A 356 -15.52 10.16 -2.87
C TYR A 356 -14.18 10.35 -3.55
N SER A 357 -13.78 9.39 -4.37
CA SER A 357 -12.61 9.49 -5.22
C SER A 357 -12.94 9.07 -6.64
N ASP A 358 -12.31 9.73 -7.60
CA ASP A 358 -12.32 9.37 -9.01
C ASP A 358 -10.87 9.40 -9.49
N TYR A 359 -10.37 8.27 -9.98
CA TYR A 359 -9.05 8.25 -10.58
C TYR A 359 -9.06 7.66 -11.99
N THR A 360 -8.07 8.10 -12.76
CA THR A 360 -7.76 7.57 -14.07
C THR A 360 -6.25 7.33 -14.15
N SER A 361 -5.85 6.18 -14.63
CA SER A 361 -4.45 5.83 -14.84
C SER A 361 -4.22 5.19 -16.20
N ASN A 362 -2.99 5.27 -16.64
CA ASN A 362 -2.39 4.43 -17.63
C ASN A 362 -1.04 3.99 -17.07
N GLY A 363 -0.97 2.84 -16.50
CA GLY A 363 0.23 2.21 -15.93
C GLY A 363 0.34 0.78 -16.40
N GLY A 364 -0.52 0.44 -17.34
CA GLY A 364 -0.90 -0.91 -17.68
C GLY A 364 0.25 -1.86 -18.03
N GLY A 365 -0.08 -3.14 -17.90
CA GLY A 365 0.80 -4.30 -17.95
C GLY A 365 1.76 -4.45 -19.14
N ALA A 366 1.63 -3.64 -20.19
CA ALA A 366 2.56 -3.66 -21.33
C ALA A 366 3.92 -2.97 -21.03
N MET A 367 4.01 -2.17 -19.95
CA MET A 367 5.21 -1.39 -19.65
C MET A 367 6.25 -2.17 -18.84
N GLY A 368 5.85 -3.20 -18.12
CA GLY A 368 6.71 -4.01 -17.26
C GLY A 368 6.41 -5.50 -17.37
N THR A 369 6.20 -6.04 -18.57
CA THR A 369 6.05 -7.48 -18.75
C THR A 369 7.43 -8.13 -18.89
N GLY A 370 7.59 -9.32 -18.34
CA GLY A 370 8.81 -10.10 -18.34
C GLY A 370 9.24 -10.64 -19.71
N SER A 371 8.96 -9.94 -20.79
CA SER A 371 9.51 -10.23 -22.10
C SER A 371 9.65 -8.95 -22.92
N ASN A 372 10.66 -8.90 -23.78
CA ASN A 372 10.89 -7.78 -24.69
C ASN A 372 9.78 -7.60 -25.73
N ARG A 373 8.98 -8.62 -25.98
CA ARG A 373 7.88 -8.56 -26.98
C ARG A 373 6.68 -7.74 -26.51
N GLY A 374 6.53 -7.55 -25.19
CA GLY A 374 5.45 -6.80 -24.59
C GLY A 374 5.89 -5.71 -23.62
N GLY A 375 7.15 -5.76 -23.13
CA GLY A 375 7.68 -4.85 -22.14
C GLY A 375 8.50 -3.72 -22.75
N VAL A 376 8.30 -2.50 -22.26
CA VAL A 376 9.08 -1.33 -22.68
C VAL A 376 10.48 -1.36 -22.07
N ILE A 377 10.59 -1.74 -20.81
CA ILE A 377 11.84 -1.64 -20.03
C ILE A 377 12.96 -2.51 -20.64
N LEU A 378 12.67 -3.76 -20.96
CA LEU A 378 13.64 -4.65 -21.59
C LEU A 378 13.87 -4.28 -23.06
N ALA A 379 12.84 -3.79 -23.76
CA ALA A 379 12.99 -3.36 -25.14
C ALA A 379 13.98 -2.21 -25.31
N VAL A 380 14.12 -1.32 -24.33
CA VAL A 380 15.13 -0.24 -24.34
C VAL A 380 16.54 -0.79 -24.47
N ILE A 381 16.85 -1.92 -23.81
CA ILE A 381 18.17 -2.55 -23.83
C ILE A 381 18.30 -3.46 -25.05
N ASN A 382 17.24 -4.21 -25.39
CA ASN A 382 17.27 -5.23 -26.42
C ASN A 382 17.15 -4.71 -27.86
N THR A 383 16.80 -3.43 -28.05
CA THR A 383 16.73 -2.85 -29.40
C THR A 383 18.09 -2.32 -29.83
N PRO A 384 18.62 -2.73 -30.99
CA PRO A 384 19.91 -2.26 -31.47
C PRO A 384 19.92 -0.76 -31.77
N THR A 385 21.03 -0.09 -31.44
CA THR A 385 21.18 1.37 -31.59
C THR A 385 21.24 1.85 -33.05
N TYR A 386 21.52 0.98 -34.00
CA TYR A 386 21.49 1.30 -35.44
C TYR A 386 20.07 1.55 -35.95
N ALA A 387 19.06 1.06 -35.25
CA ALA A 387 17.68 1.12 -35.72
C ALA A 387 17.09 2.52 -35.49
N PRO A 388 16.45 3.14 -36.50
CA PRO A 388 15.74 4.40 -36.32
C PRO A 388 14.41 4.16 -35.58
N VAL A 389 13.83 5.25 -35.03
CA VAL A 389 12.50 5.21 -34.40
C VAL A 389 11.41 4.88 -35.40
N TRP A 390 11.44 5.53 -36.56
CA TRP A 390 10.43 5.44 -37.59
C TRP A 390 10.93 4.72 -38.83
N ASP A 391 10.03 4.02 -39.50
CA ASP A 391 10.33 3.42 -40.79
C ASP A 391 10.45 4.50 -41.89
N ALA A 392 11.59 4.56 -42.55
CA ALA A 392 11.85 5.54 -43.60
C ALA A 392 10.92 5.35 -44.84
N LEU A 393 10.48 4.13 -45.10
CA LEU A 393 9.58 3.81 -46.22
C LEU A 393 8.11 4.06 -45.84
N ASN A 394 7.77 3.98 -44.56
CA ASN A 394 6.44 4.16 -44.00
C ASN A 394 6.48 5.10 -42.79
N PRO A 395 6.54 6.43 -42.97
CA PRO A 395 6.81 7.38 -41.87
C PRO A 395 5.80 7.40 -40.73
N ASN A 396 4.63 6.78 -40.89
CA ASN A 396 3.60 6.65 -39.85
C ASN A 396 3.70 5.32 -39.09
N GLN A 397 4.73 4.53 -39.33
CA GLN A 397 4.94 3.23 -38.69
C GLN A 397 6.27 3.21 -37.96
N TYR A 398 6.29 2.55 -36.82
CA TYR A 398 7.53 2.31 -36.08
C TYR A 398 8.43 1.33 -36.84
N TYR A 399 9.73 1.59 -36.82
CA TYR A 399 10.71 0.70 -37.43
C TYR A 399 10.68 -0.70 -36.77
N ASN A 400 10.55 -1.73 -37.55
CA ASN A 400 10.49 -3.13 -37.13
C ASN A 400 11.28 -4.10 -38.02
N ASN A 401 12.12 -3.58 -38.93
CA ASN A 401 12.98 -4.40 -39.76
C ASN A 401 14.37 -4.56 -39.11
N PHE A 402 14.56 -5.59 -38.32
CA PHE A 402 15.81 -5.87 -37.59
C PHE A 402 16.62 -6.98 -38.30
N TYR A 403 16.80 -6.90 -39.61
CA TYR A 403 17.55 -7.89 -40.40
C TYR A 403 17.09 -9.33 -40.18
N GLY A 404 15.77 -9.55 -40.09
CA GLY A 404 15.17 -10.88 -39.92
C GLY A 404 15.00 -11.33 -38.45
N VAL A 405 15.45 -10.56 -37.50
CA VAL A 405 15.23 -10.85 -36.08
C VAL A 405 13.80 -10.55 -35.71
N GLY A 406 13.01 -11.57 -35.43
CA GLY A 406 11.58 -11.47 -35.17
C GLY A 406 11.18 -11.24 -33.71
N ASN A 407 12.15 -11.26 -32.80
CA ASN A 407 11.88 -11.13 -31.35
C ASN A 407 12.32 -9.80 -30.75
N ILE A 408 12.63 -8.81 -31.58
CA ILE A 408 12.88 -7.43 -31.18
C ILE A 408 11.60 -6.60 -31.40
N THR A 409 11.30 -5.70 -30.50
CA THR A 409 10.24 -4.70 -30.65
C THR A 409 10.77 -3.34 -30.28
N ASN A 410 10.57 -2.34 -31.13
CA ASN A 410 10.86 -0.95 -30.85
C ASN A 410 10.18 -0.50 -29.54
N PRO A 411 10.91 0.03 -28.54
CA PRO A 411 10.33 0.38 -27.24
C PRO A 411 9.22 1.44 -27.34
N LEU A 412 9.33 2.38 -28.30
CA LEU A 412 8.29 3.39 -28.55
C LEU A 412 7.05 2.76 -29.19
N GLU A 413 7.19 1.71 -30.01
CA GLU A 413 6.05 0.93 -30.47
C GLU A 413 5.35 0.22 -29.31
N ASN A 414 6.08 -0.38 -28.38
CA ASN A 414 5.49 -0.99 -27.17
C ASN A 414 4.71 0.02 -26.36
N MET A 415 5.26 1.24 -26.20
CA MET A 415 4.49 2.33 -25.57
C MET A 415 3.23 2.69 -26.37
N ALA A 416 3.33 2.79 -27.69
CA ALA A 416 2.19 3.14 -28.54
C ALA A 416 1.06 2.10 -28.45
N ARG A 417 1.38 0.81 -28.29
CA ARG A 417 0.38 -0.26 -28.05
C ARG A 417 -0.47 -0.01 -26.82
N ALA A 418 0.11 0.58 -25.75
CA ALA A 418 -0.58 0.86 -24.49
C ALA A 418 -1.07 2.30 -24.36
N LYS A 419 -0.78 3.20 -25.29
CA LYS A 419 -1.07 4.64 -25.22
C LYS A 419 -2.53 4.97 -24.94
N ASN A 420 -3.43 4.19 -25.51
CA ASN A 420 -4.87 4.42 -25.42
C ASN A 420 -5.55 3.64 -24.27
N ASN A 421 -4.78 2.85 -23.53
CA ASN A 421 -5.30 2.11 -22.38
C ASN A 421 -5.66 3.08 -21.25
N LYS A 422 -6.80 2.81 -20.58
CA LYS A 422 -7.28 3.64 -19.48
C LYS A 422 -7.91 2.76 -18.42
N ASP A 423 -7.39 2.89 -17.20
CA ASP A 423 -8.01 2.35 -16.02
C ASP A 423 -8.68 3.49 -15.26
N LYS A 424 -10.00 3.41 -15.12
CA LYS A 424 -10.80 4.37 -14.38
C LYS A 424 -11.46 3.69 -13.19
N GLU A 425 -11.45 4.33 -12.04
CA GLU A 425 -12.22 3.87 -10.90
C GLU A 425 -12.83 5.06 -10.18
N ASN A 426 -14.10 4.92 -9.83
CA ASN A 426 -14.72 5.79 -8.84
C ASN A 426 -15.18 4.97 -7.63
N ARG A 427 -14.97 5.54 -6.45
CA ARG A 427 -15.31 4.92 -5.18
C ARG A 427 -16.04 5.91 -4.29
N LEU A 428 -17.16 5.47 -3.75
CA LEU A 428 -17.92 6.16 -2.71
C LEU A 428 -17.87 5.32 -1.44
N LEU A 429 -17.22 5.86 -0.40
CA LEU A 429 -17.27 5.33 0.95
C LEU A 429 -18.09 6.30 1.81
N ALA A 430 -19.25 5.85 2.29
CA ALA A 430 -20.15 6.64 3.08
C ALA A 430 -20.56 5.89 4.34
N SER A 431 -20.43 6.51 5.52
CA SER A 431 -20.90 5.94 6.77
C SER A 431 -21.78 6.94 7.54
N GLY A 432 -22.89 6.45 8.06
CA GLY A 432 -23.76 7.15 8.99
C GLY A 432 -23.69 6.52 10.37
N ASN A 433 -23.50 7.31 11.42
CA ASN A 433 -23.39 6.82 12.78
C ASN A 433 -24.40 7.50 13.71
N ILE A 434 -25.00 6.70 14.57
CA ILE A 434 -25.83 7.16 15.68
C ILE A 434 -25.16 6.69 16.97
N LEU A 435 -24.80 7.64 17.83
CA LEU A 435 -24.26 7.36 19.16
C LEU A 435 -25.28 7.81 20.23
N LEU A 436 -25.75 6.84 20.99
CA LEU A 436 -26.62 7.07 22.16
C LEU A 436 -25.78 6.96 23.44
N THR A 437 -25.87 7.97 24.29
CA THR A 437 -25.20 8.03 25.60
C THR A 437 -26.22 8.36 26.66
N PRO A 438 -27.11 7.39 27.05
CA PRO A 438 -28.19 7.65 27.99
C PRO A 438 -27.66 8.13 29.35
N PHE A 439 -26.53 7.63 29.78
CA PHE A 439 -25.72 8.08 30.91
C PHE A 439 -24.21 7.92 30.56
N PRO A 440 -23.30 8.64 31.24
CA PRO A 440 -21.89 8.77 30.83
C PRO A 440 -21.17 7.43 30.67
N GLU A 441 -21.56 6.42 31.45
CA GLU A 441 -20.94 5.11 31.45
C GLU A 441 -21.42 4.20 30.31
N LEU A 442 -22.58 4.41 29.70
CA LEU A 442 -23.20 3.55 28.70
C LEU A 442 -23.29 4.25 27.36
N LYS A 443 -22.67 3.62 26.35
CA LYS A 443 -22.67 4.08 24.96
C LYS A 443 -23.19 2.98 24.05
N PHE A 444 -24.16 3.30 23.20
CA PHE A 444 -24.60 2.45 22.11
C PHE A 444 -24.31 3.17 20.79
N LYS A 445 -23.46 2.57 19.95
CA LYS A 445 -23.12 3.09 18.62
C LYS A 445 -23.69 2.16 17.56
N SER A 446 -24.46 2.71 16.63
CA SER A 446 -24.96 2.03 15.44
C SER A 446 -24.37 2.72 14.20
N THR A 447 -23.76 1.95 13.30
CA THR A 447 -23.07 2.44 12.11
C THR A 447 -23.58 1.69 10.88
N LEU A 448 -24.04 2.43 9.87
CA LEU A 448 -24.35 1.91 8.56
C LEU A 448 -23.32 2.44 7.56
N THR A 449 -22.70 1.56 6.80
CA THR A 449 -21.65 1.90 5.82
C THR A 449 -21.97 1.35 4.46
N LEU A 450 -21.80 2.18 3.44
CA LEU A 450 -21.81 1.82 2.03
C LEU A 450 -20.42 2.07 1.44
N ASP A 451 -19.80 1.04 0.89
CA ASP A 451 -18.60 1.12 0.06
C ASP A 451 -18.95 0.66 -1.36
N ARG A 452 -19.02 1.59 -2.29
CA ARG A 452 -19.35 1.32 -3.69
C ARG A 452 -18.20 1.71 -4.61
N ARG A 453 -17.73 0.74 -5.38
CA ARG A 453 -16.62 0.86 -6.30
C ARG A 453 -17.08 0.48 -7.71
N ASN A 454 -16.78 1.34 -8.69
CA ASN A 454 -16.98 1.07 -10.11
C ASN A 454 -15.64 1.25 -10.81
N ALA A 455 -15.15 0.21 -11.44
CA ALA A 455 -13.92 0.23 -12.24
C ALA A 455 -14.26 -0.03 -13.71
N VAL A 456 -13.62 0.71 -14.60
CA VAL A 456 -13.73 0.57 -16.05
C VAL A 456 -12.34 0.56 -16.65
N ASN A 457 -11.97 -0.58 -17.24
CA ASN A 457 -10.69 -0.77 -17.91
C ASN A 457 -10.95 -0.84 -19.41
N THR A 458 -10.39 0.11 -20.15
CA THR A 458 -10.49 0.12 -21.60
C THR A 458 -9.12 0.01 -22.23
N THR A 459 -8.99 -0.82 -23.27
CA THR A 459 -7.79 -0.92 -24.08
C THR A 459 -8.12 -0.63 -25.53
N PHE A 460 -7.14 -0.09 -26.26
CA PHE A 460 -7.23 0.05 -27.70
C PHE A 460 -5.85 -0.09 -28.33
N LEU A 461 -5.69 -1.10 -29.18
CA LEU A 461 -4.50 -1.37 -29.96
C LEU A 461 -4.67 -0.74 -31.36
N ASP A 462 -3.81 0.22 -31.67
CA ASP A 462 -3.84 0.95 -32.94
C ASP A 462 -3.52 0.04 -34.14
N PRO A 463 -4.44 -0.09 -35.11
CA PRO A 463 -4.27 -0.92 -36.29
C PRO A 463 -3.30 -0.37 -37.34
N ILE A 464 -2.78 0.84 -37.15
CA ILE A 464 -2.01 1.55 -38.20
C ILE A 464 -0.54 1.68 -37.82
N SER A 465 -0.23 2.31 -36.69
CA SER A 465 1.14 2.69 -36.32
C SER A 465 1.99 1.53 -35.80
N THR A 466 1.36 0.56 -35.14
CA THR A 466 2.09 -0.56 -34.51
C THR A 466 2.08 -1.84 -35.36
N ALA A 467 3.19 -2.57 -35.47
CA ALA A 467 3.26 -3.82 -36.20
C ALA A 467 2.31 -4.87 -35.62
N TRP A 468 2.23 -4.98 -34.28
CA TRP A 468 1.31 -5.88 -33.63
C TRP A 468 -0.15 -5.52 -33.90
N GLY A 469 -0.49 -4.21 -33.84
CA GLY A 469 -1.84 -3.75 -34.14
C GLY A 469 -2.26 -4.02 -35.57
N ARG A 470 -1.34 -3.86 -36.55
CA ARG A 470 -1.63 -4.25 -37.95
C ARG A 470 -1.86 -5.75 -38.10
N ASN A 471 -1.04 -6.57 -37.40
CA ASN A 471 -1.18 -8.03 -37.45
C ASN A 471 -2.51 -8.51 -36.82
N GLN A 472 -2.99 -7.85 -35.76
CA GLN A 472 -4.25 -8.14 -35.08
C GLN A 472 -5.45 -7.37 -35.68
N TYR A 473 -5.22 -6.56 -36.71
CA TYR A 473 -6.22 -5.67 -37.32
C TYR A 473 -6.83 -4.68 -36.31
N GLY A 474 -6.10 -4.27 -35.29
CA GLY A 474 -6.58 -3.48 -34.16
C GLY A 474 -7.52 -4.25 -33.22
N GLU A 475 -7.40 -3.99 -31.96
CA GLU A 475 -8.21 -4.62 -30.91
C GLU A 475 -8.67 -3.58 -29.90
N ALA A 476 -9.85 -3.77 -29.32
CA ALA A 476 -10.30 -3.01 -28.16
C ALA A 476 -10.98 -3.89 -27.14
N SER A 477 -10.88 -3.52 -25.87
CA SER A 477 -11.64 -4.13 -24.79
C SER A 477 -12.32 -3.06 -23.93
N ASP A 478 -13.47 -3.40 -23.36
CA ASP A 478 -14.19 -2.64 -22.35
C ASP A 478 -14.59 -3.61 -21.24
N ASN A 479 -13.89 -3.50 -20.10
CA ASN A 479 -14.12 -4.33 -18.91
C ASN A 479 -14.68 -3.43 -17.81
N ARG A 480 -15.80 -3.81 -17.22
CA ARG A 480 -16.50 -3.06 -16.18
C ARG A 480 -16.73 -3.93 -14.98
N ASN A 481 -16.31 -3.46 -13.81
CA ASN A 481 -16.46 -4.14 -12.55
C ASN A 481 -17.20 -3.22 -11.57
N MET A 482 -18.21 -3.73 -10.92
CA MET A 482 -18.93 -3.04 -9.86
C MET A 482 -18.91 -3.89 -8.61
N ASN A 483 -18.47 -3.31 -7.49
CA ASN A 483 -18.53 -3.95 -6.18
C ASN A 483 -19.24 -3.02 -5.21
N THR A 484 -20.24 -3.55 -4.51
CA THR A 484 -20.98 -2.82 -3.47
C THR A 484 -20.90 -3.62 -2.18
N VAL A 485 -20.34 -3.02 -1.14
CA VAL A 485 -20.27 -3.64 0.20
C VAL A 485 -21.09 -2.81 1.16
N LEU A 486 -22.07 -3.46 1.79
CA LEU A 486 -22.88 -2.87 2.83
C LEU A 486 -22.49 -3.48 4.19
N THR A 487 -22.18 -2.62 5.17
CA THR A 487 -21.84 -3.06 6.53
C THR A 487 -22.72 -2.38 7.56
N PHE A 488 -23.25 -3.15 8.49
CA PHE A 488 -24.08 -2.65 9.60
C PHE A 488 -23.53 -3.17 10.92
N ASP A 489 -22.97 -2.24 11.72
CA ASP A 489 -22.33 -2.51 13.01
C ASP A 489 -23.18 -1.93 14.15
N ASN A 490 -23.35 -2.70 15.22
CA ASN A 490 -23.98 -2.26 16.46
C ASN A 490 -23.07 -2.62 17.63
N VAL A 491 -22.72 -1.62 18.45
CA VAL A 491 -21.78 -1.80 19.56
C VAL A 491 -22.32 -1.13 20.81
N LEU A 492 -22.46 -1.91 21.88
CA LEU A 492 -22.81 -1.45 23.21
C LEU A 492 -21.55 -1.47 24.09
N THR A 493 -21.19 -0.37 24.71
CA THR A 493 -20.03 -0.24 25.59
C THR A 493 -20.46 0.33 26.93
N TYR A 494 -20.10 -0.36 28.01
CA TYR A 494 -20.21 0.10 29.39
C TYR A 494 -18.82 0.33 29.96
N ASN A 495 -18.52 1.54 30.44
CA ASN A 495 -17.23 1.92 31.00
C ASN A 495 -17.43 2.60 32.35
N LYS A 496 -16.82 2.04 33.40
CA LYS A 496 -16.93 2.60 34.75
C LYS A 496 -15.63 2.48 35.53
N ASN A 497 -15.27 3.57 36.19
CA ASN A 497 -14.15 3.62 37.12
C ASN A 497 -14.66 3.60 38.58
N PHE A 498 -14.12 2.68 39.39
CA PHE A 498 -14.45 2.50 40.80
C PHE A 498 -13.15 2.71 41.62
N LYS A 499 -12.90 3.88 42.12
CA LYS A 499 -11.64 4.19 42.85
C LYS A 499 -10.43 3.79 41.98
N LYS A 500 -9.78 2.66 42.32
CA LYS A 500 -8.60 2.12 41.64
C LYS A 500 -8.93 1.10 40.54
N HIS A 501 -10.20 0.78 40.34
CA HIS A 501 -10.67 -0.21 39.38
C HIS A 501 -11.30 0.48 38.17
N GLY A 502 -10.81 0.20 36.99
CA GLY A 502 -11.42 0.56 35.70
C GLY A 502 -11.96 -0.69 35.04
N LEU A 503 -13.24 -0.69 34.66
CA LEU A 503 -13.90 -1.78 33.95
C LEU A 503 -14.56 -1.26 32.68
N GLU A 504 -14.21 -1.87 31.54
CA GLU A 504 -14.91 -1.69 30.28
C GLU A 504 -15.46 -3.03 29.81
N VAL A 505 -16.75 -3.07 29.50
CA VAL A 505 -17.40 -4.23 28.87
C VAL A 505 -18.03 -3.77 27.56
N MET A 506 -17.75 -4.51 26.50
CA MET A 506 -18.29 -4.23 25.17
C MET A 506 -18.93 -5.48 24.60
N ALA A 507 -20.07 -5.32 23.95
CA ALA A 507 -20.72 -6.36 23.14
C ALA A 507 -21.17 -5.74 21.81
N GLY A 508 -21.05 -6.51 20.72
CA GLY A 508 -21.43 -6.00 19.42
C GLY A 508 -21.82 -7.08 18.41
N SER A 509 -22.47 -6.64 17.37
CA SER A 509 -22.79 -7.43 16.19
C SER A 509 -22.39 -6.65 14.92
N SER A 510 -21.97 -7.38 13.90
CA SER A 510 -21.63 -6.84 12.58
C SER A 510 -22.22 -7.72 11.49
N TRP A 511 -22.84 -7.10 10.50
CA TRP A 511 -23.31 -7.76 9.30
C TRP A 511 -22.65 -7.08 8.09
N THR A 512 -22.04 -7.83 7.22
CA THR A 512 -21.42 -7.37 5.98
C THR A 512 -21.96 -8.18 4.82
N ASP A 513 -22.40 -7.53 3.77
CA ASP A 513 -22.83 -8.11 2.52
C ASP A 513 -22.09 -7.46 1.35
N SER A 514 -21.64 -8.27 0.40
CA SER A 514 -20.89 -7.83 -0.77
C SER A 514 -21.53 -8.37 -2.03
N ASP A 515 -21.88 -7.47 -2.93
CA ASP A 515 -22.42 -7.76 -4.26
C ASP A 515 -21.40 -7.30 -5.32
N TYR A 516 -20.94 -8.24 -6.13
CA TYR A 516 -19.99 -8.00 -7.21
C TYR A 516 -20.60 -8.38 -8.55
N SER A 517 -20.45 -7.52 -9.54
CA SER A 517 -20.80 -7.82 -10.92
C SER A 517 -19.75 -7.28 -11.89
N ASN A 518 -19.55 -8.00 -12.98
CA ASN A 518 -18.65 -7.55 -14.03
C ASN A 518 -19.19 -7.87 -15.42
N SER A 519 -18.71 -7.13 -16.40
CA SER A 519 -18.93 -7.38 -17.82
C SER A 519 -17.64 -7.08 -18.59
N TRP A 520 -17.38 -7.85 -19.63
CA TRP A 520 -16.25 -7.62 -20.52
C TRP A 520 -16.66 -7.87 -21.96
N ILE A 521 -16.20 -6.99 -22.84
CA ILE A 521 -16.46 -7.03 -24.28
C ILE A 521 -15.13 -6.81 -25.00
N ASN A 522 -14.85 -7.66 -26.00
CA ASN A 522 -13.67 -7.55 -26.83
C ASN A 522 -14.06 -7.47 -28.29
N GLY A 523 -13.45 -6.53 -29.02
CA GLY A 523 -13.67 -6.33 -30.44
C GLY A 523 -12.37 -6.15 -31.20
N SER A 524 -12.39 -6.49 -32.49
CA SER A 524 -11.25 -6.38 -33.40
C SER A 524 -11.64 -5.94 -34.79
N HIS A 525 -10.68 -5.84 -35.69
CA HIS A 525 -10.84 -5.44 -37.10
C HIS A 525 -11.32 -3.99 -37.25
N TYR A 526 -10.52 -3.08 -36.64
CA TYR A 526 -10.69 -1.63 -36.79
C TYR A 526 -10.09 -1.16 -38.12
N ARG A 527 -10.81 -0.28 -38.84
CA ARG A 527 -10.30 0.33 -40.09
C ARG A 527 -9.48 1.59 -39.86
N SER A 528 -9.58 2.17 -38.64
CA SER A 528 -8.98 3.45 -38.32
C SER A 528 -8.68 3.52 -36.81
N ASP A 529 -7.72 4.34 -36.42
CA ASP A 529 -7.37 4.70 -35.03
C ASP A 529 -8.24 5.86 -34.49
N GLN A 530 -9.05 6.51 -35.38
CA GLN A 530 -9.85 7.70 -35.04
C GLN A 530 -11.04 7.38 -34.16
N ILE A 531 -11.67 6.21 -34.35
CA ILE A 531 -12.80 5.76 -33.56
C ILE A 531 -12.36 4.50 -32.75
N GLN A 532 -12.14 4.67 -31.47
CA GLN A 532 -11.58 3.67 -30.59
C GLN A 532 -12.64 2.90 -29.77
N THR A 533 -13.91 3.19 -29.99
CA THR A 533 -15.04 2.55 -29.32
C THR A 533 -15.42 1.23 -30.00
N LEU A 534 -15.98 0.30 -29.22
CA LEU A 534 -16.33 -1.05 -29.69
C LEU A 534 -17.32 -1.08 -30.86
N ASN A 535 -18.13 -0.03 -31.03
CA ASN A 535 -19.05 0.07 -32.18
C ASN A 535 -18.35 0.28 -33.53
N ALA A 536 -17.05 0.58 -33.55
CA ALA A 536 -16.23 0.65 -34.77
C ALA A 536 -15.51 -0.68 -35.08
N ALA A 537 -15.58 -1.66 -34.20
CA ALA A 537 -15.08 -3.00 -34.45
C ALA A 537 -15.96 -3.74 -35.47
N ASN A 538 -15.34 -4.31 -36.49
CA ASN A 538 -16.08 -5.14 -37.45
C ASN A 538 -16.38 -6.54 -36.90
N LYS A 539 -15.65 -6.98 -35.89
CA LYS A 539 -15.78 -8.30 -35.27
C LYS A 539 -15.80 -8.18 -33.76
N ILE A 540 -16.81 -8.74 -33.10
CA ILE A 540 -16.86 -8.94 -31.65
C ILE A 540 -16.42 -10.38 -31.36
N SER A 541 -15.51 -10.52 -30.40
CA SER A 541 -15.04 -11.83 -29.92
C SER A 541 -16.06 -12.40 -28.94
N TRP A 542 -16.97 -13.22 -29.42
CA TRP A 542 -17.97 -13.85 -28.58
C TRP A 542 -17.40 -14.78 -27.52
N ASP A 543 -16.27 -15.43 -27.81
CA ASP A 543 -15.58 -16.31 -26.87
C ASP A 543 -14.93 -15.53 -25.73
N ASN A 544 -14.64 -14.26 -25.95
CA ASN A 544 -14.04 -13.36 -24.98
C ASN A 544 -14.95 -12.17 -24.64
N THR A 545 -16.25 -12.43 -24.57
CA THR A 545 -17.28 -11.46 -24.18
C THR A 545 -18.24 -12.12 -23.21
N GLY A 546 -18.57 -11.47 -22.09
CA GLY A 546 -19.45 -12.08 -21.12
C GLY A 546 -19.78 -11.17 -19.93
N THR A 547 -20.50 -11.76 -18.99
CA THR A 547 -20.83 -11.14 -17.71
C THR A 547 -20.59 -12.14 -16.58
N GLY A 548 -20.33 -11.63 -15.38
CA GLY A 548 -20.18 -12.42 -14.17
C GLY A 548 -20.82 -11.71 -12.98
N ALA A 549 -21.19 -12.47 -11.97
CA ALA A 549 -21.67 -11.95 -10.70
C ALA A 549 -21.29 -12.89 -9.55
N SER A 550 -21.03 -12.33 -8.37
CA SER A 550 -20.85 -13.09 -7.15
C SER A 550 -21.27 -12.29 -5.93
N GLN A 551 -21.62 -13.03 -4.86
CA GLN A 551 -22.04 -12.47 -3.59
C GLN A 551 -21.42 -13.23 -2.44
N TRP A 552 -21.07 -12.52 -1.36
CA TRP A 552 -20.67 -13.13 -0.11
C TRP A 552 -21.11 -12.28 1.07
N GLY A 553 -21.33 -12.94 2.21
CA GLY A 553 -21.71 -12.26 3.43
C GLY A 553 -21.04 -12.84 4.66
N ILE A 554 -20.85 -11.98 5.67
CA ILE A 554 -20.38 -12.36 7.02
C ILE A 554 -21.34 -11.81 8.06
N MET A 555 -21.73 -12.66 8.99
CA MET A 555 -22.43 -12.29 10.23
C MET A 555 -21.48 -12.51 11.40
N SER A 556 -21.39 -11.54 12.30
CA SER A 556 -20.42 -11.57 13.40
C SER A 556 -21.05 -11.15 14.72
N PHE A 557 -20.64 -11.82 15.82
CA PHE A 557 -20.92 -11.40 17.19
C PHE A 557 -19.60 -11.33 17.96
N PHE A 558 -19.42 -10.28 18.76
CA PHE A 558 -18.17 -10.08 19.48
C PHE A 558 -18.36 -9.40 20.82
N GLY A 559 -17.43 -9.64 21.73
CA GLY A 559 -17.40 -9.02 23.04
C GLY A 559 -15.98 -8.80 23.52
N ARG A 560 -15.79 -7.80 24.36
CA ARG A 560 -14.54 -7.44 25.03
C ARG A 560 -14.81 -7.14 26.49
N VAL A 561 -13.90 -7.60 27.34
CA VAL A 561 -13.82 -7.16 28.74
C VAL A 561 -12.41 -6.66 28.97
N ALA A 562 -12.27 -5.39 29.36
CA ALA A 562 -10.99 -4.80 29.75
C ALA A 562 -11.07 -4.36 31.21
N TYR A 563 -10.10 -4.78 32.00
CA TYR A 563 -9.99 -4.46 33.42
C TYR A 563 -8.62 -3.83 33.70
N ASN A 564 -8.67 -2.75 34.47
CA ASN A 564 -7.50 -1.97 34.88
C ASN A 564 -7.55 -1.80 36.41
N PHE A 565 -6.48 -2.22 37.09
CA PHE A 565 -6.31 -1.98 38.51
C PHE A 565 -5.17 -0.99 38.74
N ASP A 566 -5.51 0.22 39.21
CA ASP A 566 -4.60 1.31 39.59
C ASP A 566 -3.62 1.71 38.46
N SER A 567 -3.97 1.48 37.20
CA SER A 567 -3.08 1.58 36.03
C SER A 567 -1.78 0.76 36.16
N LYS A 568 -1.76 -0.26 37.04
CA LYS A 568 -0.64 -1.16 37.28
C LYS A 568 -0.80 -2.52 36.60
N TYR A 569 -1.97 -3.11 36.80
CA TYR A 569 -2.31 -4.43 36.23
C TYR A 569 -3.46 -4.27 35.26
N LEU A 570 -3.20 -4.61 34.03
CA LEU A 570 -4.16 -4.44 32.93
C LEU A 570 -4.43 -5.81 32.31
N VAL A 571 -5.68 -6.13 32.06
CA VAL A 571 -6.09 -7.39 31.43
C VAL A 571 -7.19 -7.08 30.42
N THR A 572 -7.11 -7.67 29.24
CA THR A 572 -8.13 -7.59 28.20
C THR A 572 -8.41 -8.98 27.64
N ALA A 573 -9.68 -9.34 27.55
CA ALA A 573 -10.14 -10.55 26.90
C ALA A 573 -11.16 -10.20 25.81
N ASN A 574 -11.01 -10.80 24.62
CA ASN A 574 -11.96 -10.67 23.53
C ASN A 574 -12.43 -12.06 23.09
N LEU A 575 -13.67 -12.12 22.64
CA LEU A 575 -14.25 -13.27 21.97
C LEU A 575 -15.02 -12.78 20.74
N ARG A 576 -14.79 -13.42 19.59
CA ARG A 576 -15.54 -13.13 18.37
C ARG A 576 -15.94 -14.43 17.69
N ALA A 577 -17.15 -14.44 17.16
CA ALA A 577 -17.68 -15.52 16.32
C ALA A 577 -18.08 -14.91 14.96
N ASP A 578 -17.53 -15.45 13.86
CA ASP A 578 -17.83 -15.06 12.49
C ASP A 578 -18.44 -16.21 11.72
N GLY A 579 -19.56 -15.98 11.05
CA GLY A 579 -20.21 -16.92 10.14
C GLY A 579 -20.09 -16.42 8.69
N SER A 580 -19.42 -17.19 7.83
CA SER A 580 -19.18 -16.83 6.42
C SER A 580 -20.00 -17.63 5.44
N SER A 581 -20.57 -16.98 4.43
CA SER A 581 -21.27 -17.64 3.32
C SER A 581 -20.34 -18.41 2.37
N LYS A 582 -19.03 -18.14 2.39
CA LYS A 582 -18.02 -18.83 1.56
C LYS A 582 -17.77 -20.26 1.97
N LEU A 583 -18.12 -20.62 3.20
CA LEU A 583 -17.93 -21.94 3.79
C LEU A 583 -19.23 -22.74 3.83
N HIS A 584 -19.10 -24.08 3.87
CA HIS A 584 -20.25 -24.98 3.99
C HIS A 584 -21.10 -24.64 5.24
N PRO A 585 -22.42 -24.73 5.19
CA PRO A 585 -23.32 -24.46 6.33
C PRO A 585 -22.87 -25.05 7.67
N ASP A 586 -22.35 -26.27 7.66
CA ASP A 586 -21.92 -26.98 8.86
C ASP A 586 -20.61 -26.48 9.46
N HIS A 587 -19.79 -25.75 8.68
CA HIS A 587 -18.45 -25.29 9.05
C HIS A 587 -18.27 -23.76 8.91
N ARG A 588 -19.35 -23.01 8.66
CA ARG A 588 -19.28 -21.57 8.40
C ARG A 588 -18.91 -20.72 9.59
N TRP A 589 -19.16 -21.21 10.83
CA TRP A 589 -18.88 -20.47 12.05
C TRP A 589 -17.48 -20.75 12.58
N GLY A 590 -16.68 -19.70 12.73
CA GLY A 590 -15.39 -19.70 13.40
C GLY A 590 -15.43 -18.88 14.68
N VAL A 591 -14.78 -19.35 15.74
CA VAL A 591 -14.69 -18.67 17.05
C VAL A 591 -13.24 -18.29 17.31
N PHE A 592 -12.98 -17.02 17.59
CA PHE A 592 -11.66 -16.43 17.69
C PHE A 592 -11.47 -15.75 19.05
N PRO A 593 -11.00 -16.50 20.08
CA PRO A 593 -10.68 -15.95 21.39
C PRO A 593 -9.34 -15.21 21.38
N SER A 594 -9.21 -14.21 22.25
CA SER A 594 -7.91 -13.58 22.53
C SER A 594 -7.82 -13.02 23.94
N PHE A 595 -6.62 -12.92 24.44
CA PHE A 595 -6.29 -12.45 25.78
C PHE A 595 -4.99 -11.65 25.75
N SER A 596 -4.93 -10.56 26.51
CA SER A 596 -3.70 -9.83 26.78
C SER A 596 -3.63 -9.31 28.22
N ALA A 597 -2.43 -9.22 28.74
CA ALA A 597 -2.16 -8.67 30.05
C ALA A 597 -0.93 -7.76 30.02
N ALA A 598 -0.90 -6.76 30.88
CA ALA A 598 0.26 -5.92 31.09
C ALA A 598 0.46 -5.60 32.57
N TRP A 599 1.72 -5.55 32.97
CA TRP A 599 2.16 -5.14 34.27
C TRP A 599 3.05 -3.91 34.15
N ARG A 600 2.59 -2.81 34.70
CA ARG A 600 3.34 -1.56 34.75
C ARG A 600 4.21 -1.54 35.99
N ILE A 601 5.44 -2.04 35.85
CA ILE A 601 6.41 -2.27 36.92
C ILE A 601 6.83 -0.94 37.54
N SER A 602 6.97 0.11 36.70
CA SER A 602 7.34 1.47 37.17
C SER A 602 6.36 2.07 38.19
N SER A 603 5.10 1.59 38.22
CA SER A 603 4.08 2.06 39.18
C SER A 603 4.17 1.33 40.54
N GLU A 604 5.09 0.39 40.70
CA GLU A 604 5.30 -0.35 41.96
C GLU A 604 6.13 0.43 42.98
N LYS A 605 5.84 0.25 44.26
CA LYS A 605 6.52 0.96 45.35
C LYS A 605 8.04 0.76 45.37
N PHE A 606 8.51 -0.42 44.93
CA PHE A 606 9.97 -0.70 44.92
C PHE A 606 10.69 0.06 43.78
N MET A 607 9.96 0.65 42.84
CA MET A 607 10.51 1.46 41.75
C MET A 607 10.52 2.96 42.05
N GLU A 608 9.88 3.43 43.09
CA GLU A 608 9.74 4.87 43.42
C GLU A 608 11.09 5.62 43.53
N ASN A 609 12.15 4.92 43.94
CA ASN A 609 13.52 5.51 44.08
C ASN A 609 14.29 5.55 42.73
N LEU A 610 13.82 4.91 41.68
CA LEU A 610 14.46 4.86 40.36
C LEU A 610 13.88 5.95 39.43
N THR A 611 14.08 7.20 39.83
CA THR A 611 13.47 8.38 39.18
C THR A 611 13.92 8.62 37.73
N TRP A 612 14.93 7.92 37.24
CA TRP A 612 15.39 7.94 35.86
C TRP A 612 14.60 7.01 34.93
N ILE A 613 13.75 6.11 35.51
CA ILE A 613 12.83 5.25 34.81
C ILE A 613 11.45 5.88 34.92
N ASP A 614 10.94 6.41 33.81
CA ASP A 614 9.62 7.08 33.75
C ASP A 614 8.49 6.05 33.59
N ASP A 615 8.71 5.05 32.72
CA ASP A 615 7.78 3.94 32.53
C ASP A 615 8.53 2.66 32.22
N LEU A 616 8.15 1.58 32.88
CA LEU A 616 8.59 0.22 32.60
C LEU A 616 7.36 -0.68 32.63
N LYS A 617 6.99 -1.23 31.47
CA LYS A 617 5.81 -2.06 31.31
C LYS A 617 6.15 -3.35 30.59
N LEU A 618 5.84 -4.48 31.21
CA LEU A 618 5.88 -5.81 30.59
C LEU A 618 4.47 -6.15 30.10
N ARG A 619 4.35 -6.65 28.87
CA ARG A 619 3.08 -7.04 28.27
C ARG A 619 3.18 -8.39 27.56
N GLY A 620 2.07 -9.13 27.58
CA GLY A 620 1.94 -10.39 26.89
C GLY A 620 0.56 -10.56 26.32
N GLY A 621 0.46 -11.20 25.16
CA GLY A 621 -0.81 -11.47 24.49
C GLY A 621 -0.79 -12.77 23.73
N TRP A 622 -1.97 -13.38 23.66
CA TRP A 622 -2.26 -14.56 22.87
C TRP A 622 -3.62 -14.38 22.20
N GLY A 623 -3.77 -14.84 20.96
CA GLY A 623 -5.06 -14.78 20.30
C GLY A 623 -5.10 -15.56 19.00
N GLN A 624 -6.33 -15.75 18.53
CA GLN A 624 -6.64 -16.39 17.26
C GLN A 624 -7.41 -15.43 16.35
N THR A 625 -7.12 -15.52 15.06
CA THR A 625 -7.84 -14.82 13.98
C THR A 625 -8.11 -15.78 12.83
N GLY A 626 -9.19 -15.56 12.09
CA GLY A 626 -9.53 -16.35 10.91
C GLY A 626 -9.07 -15.69 9.63
N ASN A 627 -9.11 -16.43 8.51
CA ASN A 627 -8.96 -15.91 7.15
C ASN A 627 -9.84 -16.73 6.21
N GLN A 628 -10.52 -16.07 5.26
CA GLN A 628 -11.35 -16.71 4.22
C GLN A 628 -10.94 -16.28 2.81
N SER A 629 -9.93 -15.42 2.67
CA SER A 629 -9.58 -14.82 1.38
C SER A 629 -8.95 -15.79 0.38
N GLY A 630 -8.52 -16.97 0.85
CA GLY A 630 -7.88 -18.00 0.03
C GLY A 630 -8.83 -18.82 -0.86
N ILE A 631 -10.15 -18.59 -0.78
CA ILE A 631 -11.17 -19.32 -1.55
C ILE A 631 -12.18 -18.38 -2.21
N GLY A 632 -12.77 -18.84 -3.31
CA GLY A 632 -13.85 -18.14 -4.00
C GLY A 632 -15.17 -18.18 -3.23
N ASP A 633 -16.12 -17.34 -3.62
CA ASP A 633 -17.38 -17.10 -2.91
C ASP A 633 -18.26 -18.36 -2.77
N TYR A 634 -18.16 -19.29 -3.70
CA TYR A 634 -18.92 -20.53 -3.79
C TYR A 634 -18.04 -21.78 -3.83
N ALA A 635 -16.86 -21.75 -3.19
CA ALA A 635 -15.85 -22.80 -3.30
C ALA A 635 -16.34 -24.18 -2.79
N TYR A 636 -17.24 -24.19 -1.81
CA TYR A 636 -17.80 -25.44 -1.27
C TYR A 636 -18.87 -26.10 -2.16
N LEU A 637 -19.44 -25.35 -3.14
CA LEU A 637 -20.44 -25.86 -4.08
C LEU A 637 -19.78 -26.49 -5.29
N GLN A 638 -20.40 -27.54 -5.83
CA GLN A 638 -20.06 -28.00 -7.17
C GLN A 638 -20.63 -27.05 -8.21
N ARG A 639 -19.78 -26.54 -9.08
CA ARG A 639 -20.15 -25.64 -10.18
C ARG A 639 -19.81 -26.26 -11.52
N TYR A 640 -20.51 -25.79 -12.54
CA TYR A 640 -20.34 -26.24 -13.91
C TYR A 640 -20.03 -25.03 -14.80
N ASN A 641 -19.09 -25.22 -15.72
CA ASN A 641 -18.85 -24.30 -16.82
C ASN A 641 -19.75 -24.72 -17.99
N ILE A 642 -20.36 -23.74 -18.60
CA ILE A 642 -21.04 -23.92 -19.87
C ILE A 642 -20.08 -23.42 -20.95
N GLY A 643 -19.49 -24.35 -21.71
CA GLY A 643 -18.57 -24.06 -22.80
C GLY A 643 -19.29 -24.14 -24.14
N ARG A 644 -18.80 -23.37 -25.08
CA ARG A 644 -19.18 -23.50 -26.50
C ARG A 644 -18.12 -24.36 -27.16
N ILE A 645 -18.23 -25.71 -27.07
CA ILE A 645 -17.32 -26.60 -27.80
C ILE A 645 -18.13 -27.20 -28.95
N GLU A 646 -17.67 -27.02 -30.16
CA GLU A 646 -18.12 -27.75 -31.35
C GLU A 646 -17.58 -29.17 -31.33
N TRP A 647 -18.34 -30.11 -30.74
CA TRP A 647 -17.93 -31.54 -30.73
C TRP A 647 -18.26 -32.28 -32.01
N PHE A 648 -19.14 -31.72 -32.88
CA PHE A 648 -19.54 -32.37 -34.15
C PHE A 648 -19.54 -31.37 -35.29
N LYS A 649 -18.36 -31.07 -35.87
CA LYS A 649 -18.30 -30.64 -37.25
C LYS A 649 -18.46 -31.84 -38.16
N LYS A 650 -19.63 -32.02 -38.75
CA LYS A 650 -19.81 -32.91 -39.91
C LYS A 650 -18.95 -32.30 -41.04
N GLY A 651 -17.97 -33.08 -41.54
CA GLY A 651 -16.95 -32.61 -42.49
C GLY A 651 -17.51 -31.72 -43.61
N GLY A 652 -16.94 -30.57 -43.73
CA GLY A 652 -17.16 -29.59 -44.79
C GLY A 652 -16.28 -28.36 -44.47
N GLU A 653 -15.42 -28.00 -45.41
CA GLU A 653 -14.66 -26.73 -45.41
C GLU A 653 -15.66 -25.58 -45.32
N GLY A 654 -15.69 -24.90 -44.20
CA GLY A 654 -16.56 -23.76 -44.01
C GLY A 654 -16.26 -23.02 -42.71
N ASP A 655 -16.21 -21.75 -42.83
CA ASP A 655 -15.99 -20.70 -41.82
C ASP A 655 -16.40 -21.13 -40.41
N SER A 656 -15.49 -20.97 -39.45
CA SER A 656 -15.62 -21.29 -38.01
C SER A 656 -16.65 -20.47 -37.23
N THR A 657 -17.62 -19.85 -37.91
CA THR A 657 -18.56 -18.89 -37.35
C THR A 657 -20.03 -19.34 -37.33
N ASP A 658 -20.35 -20.59 -37.71
CA ASP A 658 -21.71 -21.09 -37.64
C ASP A 658 -22.04 -21.59 -36.21
N TYR A 659 -22.30 -20.66 -35.31
CA TYR A 659 -22.75 -20.91 -33.95
C TYR A 659 -24.20 -21.41 -33.86
N ALA A 660 -24.94 -21.46 -34.94
CA ALA A 660 -26.33 -21.90 -34.93
C ALA A 660 -26.51 -23.39 -34.59
N ASN A 661 -25.45 -24.20 -34.78
CA ASN A 661 -25.40 -25.63 -34.49
C ASN A 661 -24.46 -26.05 -33.36
N ALA A 662 -23.90 -25.08 -32.61
CA ALA A 662 -23.04 -25.38 -31.47
C ALA A 662 -23.86 -25.95 -30.31
N VAL A 663 -23.55 -27.16 -29.88
CA VAL A 663 -24.13 -27.76 -28.68
C VAL A 663 -23.36 -27.26 -27.47
N PRO A 664 -24.02 -26.60 -26.49
CA PRO A 664 -23.34 -26.19 -25.29
C PRO A 664 -22.84 -27.42 -24.52
N THR A 665 -21.54 -27.43 -24.22
CA THR A 665 -20.96 -28.44 -23.36
C THR A 665 -21.03 -28.01 -21.91
N ILE A 666 -21.32 -28.93 -21.03
CA ILE A 666 -21.28 -28.72 -19.59
C ILE A 666 -20.07 -29.47 -19.05
N SER A 667 -19.11 -28.74 -18.49
CA SER A 667 -17.97 -29.32 -17.82
C SER A 667 -17.96 -28.93 -16.35
N GLN A 668 -17.44 -29.78 -15.49
CA GLN A 668 -17.32 -29.54 -14.06
C GLN A 668 -16.25 -28.45 -13.82
N ALA A 669 -16.64 -27.33 -13.24
CA ALA A 669 -15.74 -26.22 -12.96
C ALA A 669 -14.85 -26.46 -11.73
N ASN A 670 -15.43 -27.08 -10.68
CA ASN A 670 -14.74 -27.47 -9.45
C ASN A 670 -15.41 -28.67 -8.82
N LEU A 671 -14.70 -29.33 -7.91
CA LEU A 671 -15.27 -30.39 -7.09
C LEU A 671 -15.97 -29.81 -5.86
N ARG A 672 -17.02 -30.47 -5.39
CA ARG A 672 -17.66 -30.12 -4.11
C ARG A 672 -16.68 -30.37 -2.97
N THR A 673 -16.58 -29.42 -2.02
CA THR A 673 -15.78 -29.56 -0.79
C THR A 673 -16.65 -29.17 0.40
N SER A 674 -17.21 -30.17 1.11
CA SER A 674 -18.12 -29.93 2.25
C SER A 674 -17.39 -29.71 3.58
N ASP A 675 -16.11 -30.03 3.65
CA ASP A 675 -15.27 -30.02 4.86
C ASP A 675 -14.36 -28.75 4.96
N LEU A 676 -14.54 -27.77 4.06
CA LEU A 676 -13.82 -26.49 4.14
C LEU A 676 -14.13 -25.76 5.43
N THR A 677 -13.06 -25.42 6.16
CA THR A 677 -13.11 -24.66 7.40
C THR A 677 -12.27 -23.38 7.29
N TRP A 678 -12.31 -22.57 8.33
CA TRP A 678 -11.52 -21.36 8.44
C TRP A 678 -10.00 -21.65 8.44
N GLU A 679 -9.24 -20.92 7.64
CA GLU A 679 -7.81 -20.75 7.88
C GLU A 679 -7.64 -19.99 9.20
N THR A 680 -6.85 -20.53 10.12
CA THR A 680 -6.73 -19.99 11.48
C THR A 680 -5.29 -19.64 11.80
N THR A 681 -5.04 -18.39 12.21
CA THR A 681 -3.75 -17.90 12.68
C THR A 681 -3.79 -17.72 14.20
N THR A 682 -2.91 -18.42 14.89
CA THR A 682 -2.67 -18.27 16.34
C THR A 682 -1.38 -17.52 16.57
N GLN A 683 -1.39 -16.49 17.40
CA GLN A 683 -0.22 -15.68 17.69
C GLN A 683 -0.04 -15.49 19.20
N THR A 684 1.22 -15.59 19.63
CA THR A 684 1.69 -15.22 20.97
C THR A 684 2.68 -14.09 20.84
N ASN A 685 2.57 -13.07 21.68
CA ASN A 685 3.44 -11.91 21.72
C ASN A 685 3.89 -11.60 23.15
N ILE A 686 5.17 -11.27 23.34
CA ILE A 686 5.72 -10.76 24.59
C ILE A 686 6.45 -9.46 24.27
N GLY A 687 6.16 -8.40 25.01
CA GLY A 687 6.73 -7.07 24.75
C GLY A 687 7.15 -6.34 26.02
N LEU A 688 8.14 -5.48 25.85
CA LEU A 688 8.67 -4.59 26.88
C LEU A 688 8.62 -3.15 26.38
N ASP A 689 7.98 -2.28 27.12
CA ASP A 689 7.99 -0.83 26.89
C ASP A 689 8.78 -0.18 28.01
N LEU A 690 9.79 0.62 27.66
CA LEU A 690 10.69 1.30 28.60
C LEU A 690 10.87 2.75 28.18
N THR A 691 10.57 3.69 29.10
CA THR A 691 10.80 5.13 28.92
C THR A 691 11.71 5.63 30.03
N LEU A 692 12.73 6.39 29.65
CA LEU A 692 13.80 6.83 30.51
C LEU A 692 14.04 8.34 30.41
N LEU A 693 14.66 8.91 31.46
CA LEU A 693 15.27 10.25 31.46
C LEU A 693 14.23 11.36 31.14
N ASN A 694 13.09 11.33 31.83
CA ASN A 694 11.97 12.26 31.66
C ASN A 694 11.43 12.24 30.20
N GLY A 695 11.21 11.03 29.64
CA GLY A 695 10.67 10.84 28.29
C GLY A 695 11.65 11.14 27.16
N ARG A 696 12.95 11.25 27.47
CA ARG A 696 13.97 11.52 26.43
C ARG A 696 14.35 10.29 25.63
N LEU A 697 14.21 9.10 26.20
CA LEU A 697 14.61 7.86 25.57
C LEU A 697 13.52 6.81 25.78
N THR A 698 12.94 6.32 24.68
CA THR A 698 11.89 5.29 24.70
C THR A 698 12.33 4.09 23.88
N PHE A 699 12.18 2.89 24.45
CA PHE A 699 12.43 1.61 23.82
C PHE A 699 11.14 0.80 23.82
N ASN A 700 10.83 0.17 22.70
CA ASN A 700 9.79 -0.84 22.62
C ASN A 700 10.39 -2.08 21.95
N ALA A 701 10.34 -3.21 22.64
CA ALA A 701 10.85 -4.49 22.14
C ALA A 701 9.73 -5.52 22.17
N ASP A 702 9.59 -6.28 21.09
CA ASP A 702 8.58 -7.33 20.94
C ASP A 702 9.21 -8.62 20.41
N TYR A 703 8.84 -9.75 20.98
CA TYR A 703 9.04 -11.07 20.41
C TYR A 703 7.70 -11.69 20.10
N TYR A 704 7.54 -12.27 18.90
CA TYR A 704 6.31 -12.93 18.49
C TYR A 704 6.55 -14.31 17.88
N TYR A 705 5.55 -15.17 18.08
CA TYR A 705 5.41 -16.46 17.43
C TYR A 705 4.00 -16.55 16.84
N LYS A 706 3.89 -16.74 15.52
CA LYS A 706 2.64 -16.74 14.75
C LYS A 706 2.57 -18.03 13.94
N LYS A 707 1.53 -18.83 14.15
CA LYS A 707 1.30 -20.09 13.45
C LYS A 707 -0.05 -20.05 12.74
N THR A 708 -0.02 -20.21 11.41
CA THR A 708 -1.21 -20.41 10.59
C THR A 708 -1.41 -21.91 10.34
N LYS A 709 -2.65 -22.38 10.52
CA LYS A 709 -3.10 -23.74 10.26
C LYS A 709 -4.26 -23.73 9.28
N ASN A 710 -4.52 -24.89 8.69
CA ASN A 710 -5.65 -25.09 7.79
C ASN A 710 -5.66 -24.08 6.64
N MET A 711 -4.47 -23.76 6.05
CA MET A 711 -4.38 -22.80 4.96
C MET A 711 -5.31 -23.20 3.82
N LEU A 712 -6.12 -22.25 3.37
CA LEU A 712 -7.07 -22.44 2.27
C LEU A 712 -6.32 -22.37 0.94
N MET A 713 -6.29 -23.49 0.21
CA MET A 713 -5.49 -23.61 -1.01
C MET A 713 -6.26 -24.34 -2.11
N ASN A 714 -5.94 -24.03 -3.36
CA ASN A 714 -6.34 -24.78 -4.53
C ASN A 714 -5.27 -25.84 -4.80
N VAL A 715 -5.61 -27.09 -4.63
CA VAL A 715 -4.73 -28.25 -4.85
C VAL A 715 -4.99 -28.79 -6.24
N SER A 716 -3.93 -28.93 -7.04
CA SER A 716 -4.01 -29.52 -8.39
C SER A 716 -4.41 -30.99 -8.32
N LEU A 717 -5.31 -31.39 -9.20
CA LEU A 717 -5.71 -32.78 -9.35
C LEU A 717 -4.88 -33.47 -10.43
N PRO A 718 -4.55 -34.77 -10.26
CA PRO A 718 -3.92 -35.53 -11.33
C PRO A 718 -4.79 -35.54 -12.60
N ALA A 719 -4.14 -35.48 -13.77
CA ALA A 719 -4.83 -35.53 -15.04
C ALA A 719 -5.71 -36.81 -15.12
N GLY A 720 -6.98 -36.65 -15.49
CA GLY A 720 -7.95 -37.73 -15.60
C GLY A 720 -8.66 -38.10 -14.29
N ALA A 721 -8.31 -37.51 -13.14
CA ALA A 721 -9.00 -37.76 -11.88
C ALA A 721 -10.42 -37.16 -11.84
N ALA A 722 -10.60 -36.01 -12.50
CA ALA A 722 -11.88 -35.32 -12.66
C ALA A 722 -11.80 -34.38 -13.88
N ALA A 723 -12.96 -33.87 -14.32
CA ALA A 723 -13.00 -32.78 -15.30
C ALA A 723 -12.45 -31.46 -14.74
N ALA A 724 -12.57 -31.25 -13.43
CA ALA A 724 -11.94 -30.12 -12.74
C ALA A 724 -10.43 -30.36 -12.59
N THR A 725 -9.63 -29.29 -12.77
CA THR A 725 -8.17 -29.35 -12.64
C THR A 725 -7.65 -29.12 -11.24
N SER A 726 -8.49 -28.62 -10.33
CA SER A 726 -8.14 -28.34 -8.94
C SER A 726 -9.33 -28.50 -7.99
N ILE A 727 -9.03 -28.61 -6.70
CA ILE A 727 -9.99 -28.67 -5.60
C ILE A 727 -9.54 -27.71 -4.50
N ALA A 728 -10.50 -26.94 -3.95
CA ALA A 728 -10.23 -26.10 -2.78
C ALA A 728 -10.17 -26.95 -1.50
N ARG A 729 -9.11 -26.80 -0.69
CA ARG A 729 -8.90 -27.54 0.56
C ARG A 729 -8.17 -26.75 1.62
N ASN A 730 -8.27 -27.22 2.87
CA ASN A 730 -7.43 -26.78 3.98
C ASN A 730 -6.16 -27.64 3.96
N GLU A 731 -5.06 -27.14 3.40
CA GLU A 731 -3.94 -27.98 2.94
C GLU A 731 -2.64 -27.83 3.73
N GLY A 732 -2.39 -26.73 4.42
CA GLY A 732 -1.05 -26.51 4.95
C GLY A 732 -0.96 -25.78 6.29
N GLU A 733 0.28 -25.71 6.81
CA GLU A 733 0.64 -24.96 8.00
C GLU A 733 1.92 -24.12 7.78
N MET A 734 1.96 -22.95 8.38
CA MET A 734 3.10 -22.00 8.29
C MET A 734 3.39 -21.37 9.64
N VAL A 735 4.65 -21.04 9.88
CA VAL A 735 5.12 -20.33 11.07
C VAL A 735 5.89 -19.09 10.69
N ASN A 736 5.60 -17.95 11.32
CA ASN A 736 6.42 -16.76 11.37
C ASN A 736 6.84 -16.50 12.82
N LYS A 737 8.11 -16.20 13.06
CA LYS A 737 8.62 -15.77 14.35
C LYS A 737 9.64 -14.66 14.19
N GLY A 738 9.67 -13.73 15.11
CA GLY A 738 10.58 -12.61 14.97
C GLY A 738 10.74 -11.76 16.21
N PHE A 739 11.67 -10.82 16.08
CA PHE A 739 11.99 -9.82 17.08
C PHE A 739 11.89 -8.43 16.44
N GLU A 740 11.32 -7.49 17.19
CA GLU A 740 11.13 -6.10 16.79
C GLU A 740 11.69 -5.19 17.86
N LEU A 741 12.39 -4.13 17.44
CA LEU A 741 12.89 -3.10 18.35
C LEU A 741 12.62 -1.73 17.74
N SER A 742 12.09 -0.83 18.55
CA SER A 742 11.93 0.60 18.21
C SER A 742 12.57 1.45 19.30
N ILE A 743 13.30 2.48 18.90
CA ILE A 743 13.98 3.42 19.79
C ILE A 743 13.61 4.83 19.33
N SER A 744 13.08 5.63 20.25
CA SER A 744 12.88 7.07 20.05
C SER A 744 13.73 7.84 21.04
N SER A 745 14.57 8.76 20.56
CA SER A 745 15.49 9.53 21.36
C SER A 745 15.39 11.02 21.08
N LYS A 746 15.22 11.81 22.13
CA LYS A 746 15.30 13.27 22.09
C LYS A 746 16.74 13.68 22.50
N ASN A 747 17.65 13.69 21.51
CA ASN A 747 19.09 13.82 21.74
C ASN A 747 19.47 15.19 22.32
N LEU A 748 18.94 16.27 21.73
CA LEU A 748 19.19 17.64 22.17
C LEU A 748 17.87 18.39 22.36
N ARG A 749 17.71 18.98 23.54
CA ARG A 749 16.54 19.80 23.95
C ARG A 749 17.01 20.98 24.81
N GLY A 750 16.20 21.98 24.96
CA GLY A 750 16.45 23.12 25.85
C GLY A 750 17.25 24.28 25.23
N GLY A 751 17.40 24.32 23.91
CA GLY A 751 18.00 25.41 23.15
C GLY A 751 17.25 25.72 21.84
N ALA A 752 17.72 26.71 21.09
CA ALA A 752 17.16 27.04 19.77
C ALA A 752 17.36 25.91 18.74
N PHE A 753 18.21 24.94 19.01
CA PHE A 753 18.46 23.75 18.20
C PHE A 753 17.97 22.49 18.93
N THR A 754 17.14 21.69 18.23
CA THR A 754 16.68 20.38 18.73
C THR A 754 17.08 19.29 17.76
N TRP A 755 17.32 18.08 18.29
CA TRP A 755 17.64 16.88 17.52
C TRP A 755 16.91 15.69 18.12
N ASP A 756 16.04 15.07 17.29
CA ASP A 756 15.31 13.85 17.63
C ASP A 756 15.74 12.73 16.68
N THR A 757 15.79 11.50 17.15
CA THR A 757 16.08 10.28 16.37
C THR A 757 15.04 9.23 16.65
N ASP A 758 14.43 8.69 15.59
CA ASP A 758 13.58 7.50 15.64
C ASP A 758 14.24 6.39 14.84
N PHE A 759 14.46 5.25 15.46
CA PHE A 759 15.07 4.06 14.86
C PHE A 759 14.17 2.85 15.09
N ASN A 760 14.08 2.00 14.08
CA ASN A 760 13.44 0.70 14.20
C ASN A 760 14.19 -0.38 13.42
N ILE A 761 14.14 -1.61 13.91
CA ILE A 761 14.70 -2.79 13.27
C ILE A 761 13.77 -3.97 13.51
N SER A 762 13.64 -4.85 12.53
CA SER A 762 12.82 -6.05 12.63
C SER A 762 13.45 -7.25 11.95
N PHE A 763 13.35 -8.37 12.62
CA PHE A 763 13.79 -9.70 12.18
C PHE A 763 12.55 -10.58 12.03
N ASN A 764 12.37 -11.23 10.90
CA ASN A 764 11.29 -12.20 10.67
C ASN A 764 11.85 -13.47 10.06
N ARG A 765 11.41 -14.61 10.53
CA ARG A 765 11.72 -15.93 9.95
C ARG A 765 10.41 -16.63 9.61
N ASN A 766 10.16 -16.79 8.32
CA ASN A 766 9.04 -17.55 7.77
C ASN A 766 9.45 -19.01 7.57
N LYS A 767 8.54 -19.94 7.80
CA LYS A 767 8.73 -21.36 7.50
C LYS A 767 7.39 -22.02 7.16
N LEU A 768 7.29 -22.59 5.98
CA LEU A 768 6.25 -23.56 5.64
C LEU A 768 6.51 -24.85 6.39
N THR A 769 5.61 -25.28 7.27
CA THR A 769 5.87 -26.42 8.15
C THR A 769 5.17 -27.70 7.67
N LYS A 770 4.07 -27.58 6.94
CA LYS A 770 3.29 -28.74 6.46
C LYS A 770 2.56 -28.41 5.17
N LEU A 771 2.54 -29.42 4.29
CA LEU A 771 1.61 -29.56 3.16
C LEU A 771 1.17 -31.02 3.14
N GLU A 772 -0.12 -31.29 2.89
CA GLU A 772 -0.69 -32.65 3.02
C GLU A 772 -0.68 -33.42 1.68
N LEU A 773 -1.34 -32.90 0.68
CA LEU A 773 -1.53 -33.58 -0.60
C LEU A 773 -0.44 -33.18 -1.61
N GLN A 774 -0.36 -31.90 -1.93
CA GLN A 774 0.64 -31.40 -2.88
C GLN A 774 1.86 -30.93 -2.09
N LYS A 775 2.92 -31.75 -2.07
CA LYS A 775 4.13 -31.52 -1.25
C LYS A 775 5.00 -30.36 -1.72
N VAL A 776 4.87 -29.95 -2.97
CA VAL A 776 5.69 -28.93 -3.61
C VAL A 776 4.84 -28.07 -4.53
N TYR A 777 5.04 -26.76 -4.45
CA TYR A 777 4.48 -25.79 -5.38
C TYR A 777 5.60 -25.05 -6.10
N TYR A 778 5.59 -25.12 -7.42
CA TYR A 778 6.48 -24.34 -8.29
C TYR A 778 5.77 -23.07 -8.74
N ASP A 779 6.49 -21.96 -8.75
CA ASP A 779 5.94 -20.66 -9.09
C ASP A 779 6.95 -19.80 -9.88
N ALA A 780 6.50 -18.66 -10.41
CA ALA A 780 7.32 -17.72 -11.17
C ALA A 780 8.05 -18.39 -12.34
N LYS A 781 7.30 -18.77 -13.37
CA LYS A 781 7.88 -19.30 -14.61
C LYS A 781 8.49 -18.18 -15.45
N THR A 782 9.77 -18.28 -15.77
CA THR A 782 10.46 -17.43 -16.73
C THR A 782 10.20 -17.90 -18.16
N ALA A 783 10.63 -17.11 -19.15
CA ALA A 783 10.49 -17.42 -20.57
C ALA A 783 11.87 -17.58 -21.24
N ASP A 784 11.86 -17.61 -22.57
CA ASP A 784 13.01 -17.67 -23.46
C ASP A 784 13.97 -18.85 -23.18
N VAL A 785 15.29 -18.62 -23.16
CA VAL A 785 16.28 -19.70 -23.06
C VAL A 785 16.16 -20.49 -21.74
N VAL A 786 15.79 -19.82 -20.64
CA VAL A 786 15.64 -20.48 -19.33
C VAL A 786 14.33 -21.25 -19.23
N ASN A 787 13.20 -20.63 -19.58
CA ASN A 787 11.85 -21.21 -19.66
C ASN A 787 11.49 -22.18 -18.52
N ASP A 788 11.76 -21.82 -17.28
CA ASP A 788 11.65 -22.68 -16.11
C ASP A 788 10.98 -21.98 -14.93
N TYR A 789 10.49 -22.78 -13.97
CA TYR A 789 10.03 -22.27 -12.69
C TYR A 789 11.23 -21.97 -11.79
N VAL A 790 11.32 -20.72 -11.32
CA VAL A 790 12.45 -20.24 -10.52
C VAL A 790 12.20 -20.25 -9.02
N VAL A 791 10.95 -20.40 -8.59
CA VAL A 791 10.53 -20.48 -7.18
C VAL A 791 10.01 -21.88 -6.86
N ARG A 792 10.40 -22.40 -5.71
CA ARG A 792 9.88 -23.64 -5.14
C ARG A 792 9.47 -23.44 -3.68
N ASN A 793 8.23 -23.78 -3.37
CA ASN A 793 7.66 -23.73 -2.04
C ASN A 793 7.41 -25.14 -1.52
N GLU A 794 8.06 -25.53 -0.41
CA GLU A 794 7.92 -26.87 0.20
C GLU A 794 8.08 -26.82 1.71
N PRO A 795 7.55 -27.82 2.45
CA PRO A 795 7.74 -27.92 3.89
C PRO A 795 9.22 -27.92 4.31
N GLY A 796 9.49 -27.20 5.38
CA GLY A 796 10.85 -27.07 5.90
C GLY A 796 11.59 -25.79 5.47
N ARG A 797 11.07 -25.07 4.49
CA ARG A 797 11.67 -23.86 3.90
C ARG A 797 10.81 -22.62 4.12
N ALA A 798 11.42 -21.44 3.91
CA ALA A 798 10.68 -20.18 3.76
C ALA A 798 9.94 -20.15 2.43
N LEU A 799 8.90 -19.32 2.33
CA LEU A 799 8.23 -19.08 1.04
C LEU A 799 9.09 -18.22 0.12
N GLY A 800 8.97 -18.46 -1.18
CA GLY A 800 9.62 -17.67 -2.22
C GLY A 800 11.04 -18.09 -2.54
N GLY A 801 11.57 -19.17 -1.94
CA GLY A 801 12.95 -19.62 -2.16
C GLY A 801 13.25 -19.92 -3.62
N PHE A 802 14.34 -19.36 -4.14
CA PHE A 802 14.78 -19.60 -5.51
C PHE A 802 15.35 -21.00 -5.66
N TYR A 803 14.97 -21.69 -6.75
CA TYR A 803 15.28 -23.09 -6.94
C TYR A 803 15.82 -23.34 -8.35
N GLY A 804 17.05 -23.85 -8.44
CA GLY A 804 17.75 -24.06 -9.72
C GLY A 804 19.09 -24.75 -9.52
N TYR A 805 20.01 -24.55 -10.44
CA TYR A 805 21.35 -25.12 -10.43
C TYR A 805 22.35 -24.19 -9.73
N ILE A 806 23.37 -24.77 -9.12
CA ILE A 806 24.54 -24.02 -8.67
C ILE A 806 25.49 -23.87 -9.85
N SER A 807 25.88 -22.65 -10.18
CA SER A 807 26.94 -22.35 -11.13
C SER A 807 28.25 -22.15 -10.40
N ASP A 808 29.31 -22.86 -10.83
CA ASP A 808 30.67 -22.75 -10.31
C ASP A 808 31.55 -21.77 -11.10
N GLY A 809 30.91 -20.94 -11.94
CA GLY A 809 31.59 -19.93 -12.79
C GLY A 809 31.75 -20.39 -14.23
N VAL A 810 32.52 -19.63 -14.99
CA VAL A 810 32.83 -19.92 -16.41
C VAL A 810 34.12 -20.74 -16.49
N ASP A 811 34.09 -21.83 -17.23
CA ASP A 811 35.28 -22.60 -17.53
C ASP A 811 36.25 -21.77 -18.42
N PRO A 812 37.48 -21.47 -17.98
CA PRO A 812 38.42 -20.67 -18.73
C PRO A 812 38.85 -21.28 -20.09
N GLU A 813 38.76 -22.60 -20.24
CA GLU A 813 39.16 -23.28 -21.45
C GLU A 813 38.05 -23.38 -22.50
N THR A 814 36.81 -23.54 -22.06
CA THR A 814 35.69 -23.77 -22.99
C THR A 814 34.71 -22.58 -23.07
N GLY A 815 34.75 -21.66 -22.10
CA GLY A 815 33.84 -20.55 -22.00
C GLY A 815 32.43 -20.93 -21.57
N GLU A 816 32.20 -22.17 -21.19
CA GLU A 816 30.88 -22.66 -20.76
C GLU A 816 30.65 -22.38 -19.28
N LEU A 817 29.42 -22.10 -18.93
CA LEU A 817 29.05 -21.99 -17.52
C LEU A 817 29.01 -23.39 -16.91
N MET A 818 29.83 -23.61 -15.90
CA MET A 818 29.92 -24.88 -15.19
C MET A 818 28.77 -25.00 -14.19
N TYR A 819 28.03 -26.10 -14.24
CA TYR A 819 26.99 -26.41 -13.28
C TYR A 819 27.43 -27.55 -12.37
N ARG A 820 27.10 -27.44 -11.08
CA ARG A 820 27.50 -28.42 -10.08
C ARG A 820 26.65 -29.68 -10.18
N ASP A 821 27.30 -30.84 -10.38
CA ASP A 821 26.71 -32.17 -10.26
C ASP A 821 26.57 -32.51 -8.75
N LEU A 822 25.34 -32.40 -8.21
CA LEU A 822 25.10 -32.61 -6.78
C LEU A 822 24.99 -34.10 -6.40
N ASN A 823 24.59 -34.95 -7.34
CA ASN A 823 24.45 -36.39 -7.10
C ASN A 823 25.67 -37.20 -7.53
N ASN A 824 26.67 -36.56 -8.17
CA ASN A 824 27.90 -37.13 -8.70
C ASN A 824 27.65 -38.26 -9.73
N ASP A 825 26.64 -38.12 -10.59
CA ASP A 825 26.35 -39.13 -11.63
C ASP A 825 27.02 -38.80 -12.98
N GLY A 826 27.78 -37.70 -13.08
CA GLY A 826 28.50 -37.24 -14.28
C GLY A 826 27.60 -36.53 -15.28
N LYS A 827 26.36 -36.15 -14.93
CA LYS A 827 25.39 -35.46 -15.80
C LYS A 827 24.65 -34.37 -15.06
N ILE A 828 24.49 -33.23 -15.72
CA ILE A 828 23.64 -32.18 -15.20
C ILE A 828 22.18 -32.44 -15.55
N SER A 829 21.35 -32.66 -14.58
CA SER A 829 19.94 -33.02 -14.71
C SER A 829 19.05 -32.33 -13.67
N SER A 830 17.72 -32.57 -13.70
CA SER A 830 16.81 -32.01 -12.68
C SER A 830 17.11 -32.48 -11.24
N SER A 831 17.95 -33.57 -11.09
CA SER A 831 18.36 -34.07 -9.77
C SER A 831 19.42 -33.20 -9.11
N ASP A 832 20.09 -32.32 -9.88
CA ASP A 832 21.13 -31.39 -9.42
C ASP A 832 20.60 -30.02 -9.04
N ARG A 833 19.28 -29.85 -9.06
CA ARG A 833 18.64 -28.64 -8.61
C ARG A 833 18.55 -28.57 -7.10
N THR A 834 18.79 -27.39 -6.57
CA THR A 834 18.69 -27.11 -5.14
C THR A 834 18.17 -25.68 -4.90
N TYR A 835 18.01 -25.27 -3.63
CA TYR A 835 17.78 -23.89 -3.30
C TYR A 835 19.03 -23.05 -3.53
N ILE A 836 18.87 -21.99 -4.33
CA ILE A 836 19.96 -21.15 -4.83
C ILE A 836 19.88 -19.70 -4.32
N GLY A 837 18.83 -19.34 -3.57
CA GLY A 837 18.67 -18.02 -2.96
C GLY A 837 17.39 -17.91 -2.14
N ASP A 838 17.34 -16.90 -1.27
CA ASP A 838 16.19 -16.57 -0.40
C ASP A 838 15.85 -15.08 -0.49
N PRO A 839 14.66 -14.71 -0.98
CA PRO A 839 14.24 -13.30 -1.07
C PRO A 839 13.86 -12.68 0.29
N ASN A 840 13.80 -13.48 1.35
CA ASN A 840 13.41 -13.00 2.67
C ASN A 840 14.61 -12.38 3.40
N PRO A 841 14.55 -11.10 3.82
CA PRO A 841 15.66 -10.46 4.48
C PRO A 841 15.95 -11.03 5.88
N ASP A 842 17.21 -10.97 6.26
CA ASP A 842 17.62 -11.24 7.63
C ASP A 842 17.03 -10.20 8.59
N PHE A 843 17.10 -8.93 8.22
CA PHE A 843 16.45 -7.84 8.92
C PHE A 843 16.15 -6.66 7.99
N THR A 844 15.16 -5.88 8.39
CA THR A 844 14.86 -4.58 7.80
C THR A 844 14.96 -3.50 8.86
N TYR A 845 15.36 -2.29 8.47
CA TYR A 845 15.53 -1.18 9.40
C TYR A 845 15.14 0.15 8.80
N GLY A 846 14.79 1.10 9.68
CA GLY A 846 14.51 2.48 9.34
C GLY A 846 15.01 3.43 10.43
N MET A 847 15.54 4.58 10.02
CA MET A 847 16.01 5.62 10.92
C MET A 847 15.63 6.98 10.41
N THR A 848 15.00 7.78 11.26
CA THR A 848 14.70 9.20 10.98
C THR A 848 15.44 10.08 11.96
N ASN A 849 16.18 11.05 11.46
CA ASN A 849 16.72 12.14 12.27
C ASN A 849 15.99 13.43 11.91
N THR A 850 15.52 14.14 12.93
CA THR A 850 14.84 15.43 12.78
C THR A 850 15.63 16.50 13.51
N PHE A 851 16.02 17.55 12.80
CA PHE A 851 16.74 18.69 13.33
C PHE A 851 15.85 19.92 13.18
N SER A 852 15.68 20.70 14.26
CA SER A 852 14.92 21.95 14.19
C SER A 852 15.78 23.11 14.71
N TRP A 853 15.78 24.24 13.98
CA TRP A 853 16.54 25.42 14.35
C TRP A 853 15.87 26.71 13.83
N LYS A 854 15.45 27.57 14.75
CA LYS A 854 14.87 28.90 14.41
C LYS A 854 13.81 28.89 13.30
N GLY A 855 12.92 27.89 13.32
CA GLY A 855 11.86 27.73 12.32
C GLY A 855 12.23 26.87 11.11
N PHE A 856 13.49 26.54 10.89
CA PHE A 856 13.91 25.49 9.95
C PHE A 856 13.72 24.11 10.58
N ASN A 857 13.25 23.16 9.78
CA ASN A 857 13.18 21.75 10.14
C ASN A 857 13.81 20.94 9.01
N LEU A 858 14.81 20.13 9.35
CA LEU A 858 15.45 19.16 8.47
C LEU A 858 15.13 17.76 8.95
N SER A 859 14.53 16.94 8.09
CA SER A 859 14.28 15.52 8.34
C SER A 859 15.08 14.69 7.36
N ILE A 860 15.82 13.72 7.89
CA ILE A 860 16.61 12.76 7.11
C ILE A 860 16.12 11.37 7.45
N PHE A 861 15.57 10.67 6.46
CA PHE A 861 15.07 9.31 6.62
C PHE A 861 15.90 8.32 5.80
N ILE A 862 16.39 7.30 6.47
CA ILE A 862 17.20 6.21 5.92
C ILE A 862 16.45 4.91 6.15
N GLN A 863 16.42 4.04 5.14
CA GLN A 863 15.89 2.68 5.28
C GLN A 863 16.78 1.67 4.58
N GLY A 864 16.66 0.40 4.96
CA GLY A 864 17.37 -0.67 4.29
C GLY A 864 16.82 -2.05 4.59
N SER A 865 17.27 -2.99 3.77
CA SER A 865 17.07 -4.42 3.88
C SER A 865 18.43 -5.09 3.79
N TYR A 866 18.62 -6.18 4.54
CA TYR A 866 19.88 -6.91 4.55
C TYR A 866 19.64 -8.43 4.51
N GLY A 867 20.44 -9.13 3.70
CA GLY A 867 20.49 -10.58 3.62
C GLY A 867 19.39 -11.20 2.75
N ASN A 868 18.71 -10.42 1.92
CA ASN A 868 17.78 -10.94 0.92
C ASN A 868 18.47 -11.06 -0.44
N ASP A 869 18.13 -12.10 -1.20
CA ASP A 869 18.55 -12.27 -2.56
C ASP A 869 17.50 -11.76 -3.57
N ILE A 870 17.96 -11.37 -4.75
CA ILE A 870 17.13 -11.04 -5.91
C ILE A 870 17.47 -12.01 -7.04
N TYR A 871 16.43 -12.59 -7.65
CA TYR A 871 16.57 -13.29 -8.92
C TYR A 871 16.41 -12.29 -10.06
N ASN A 872 17.52 -11.92 -10.68
CA ASN A 872 17.57 -10.96 -11.78
C ASN A 872 17.24 -11.66 -13.11
N ALA A 873 15.94 -11.91 -13.36
CA ALA A 873 15.48 -12.53 -14.61
C ALA A 873 15.64 -11.60 -15.82
N SER A 874 15.84 -10.29 -15.61
CA SER A 874 16.14 -9.33 -16.69
C SER A 874 17.43 -9.70 -17.42
N ARG A 875 18.41 -10.30 -16.72
CA ARG A 875 19.67 -10.76 -17.32
C ARG A 875 19.51 -11.92 -18.31
N ILE A 876 18.41 -12.68 -18.22
CA ILE A 876 18.07 -13.70 -19.23
C ILE A 876 17.93 -13.06 -20.62
N GLU A 877 17.28 -11.87 -20.65
CA GLU A 877 17.00 -11.12 -21.86
C GLU A 877 18.18 -10.22 -22.29
N THR A 878 18.92 -9.69 -21.32
CA THR A 878 19.93 -8.64 -21.56
C THR A 878 21.38 -9.14 -21.55
N GLU A 879 21.61 -10.39 -21.16
CA GLU A 879 22.94 -11.01 -21.10
C GLU A 879 22.94 -12.47 -21.63
N GLY A 880 21.81 -12.90 -22.19
CA GLY A 880 21.67 -14.30 -22.67
C GLY A 880 22.47 -14.66 -23.87
N MET A 881 22.77 -13.72 -24.77
CA MET A 881 23.59 -13.86 -25.97
C MET A 881 23.25 -15.09 -26.86
N TYR A 882 21.95 -15.45 -26.90
CA TYR A 882 21.48 -16.64 -27.62
C TYR A 882 20.60 -16.33 -28.84
N ASP A 883 20.32 -15.06 -29.08
CA ASP A 883 19.45 -14.59 -30.16
C ASP A 883 19.92 -13.26 -30.76
N GLY A 884 19.12 -12.70 -31.65
CA GLY A 884 19.44 -11.44 -32.33
C GLY A 884 19.14 -10.18 -31.54
N LYS A 885 18.76 -10.24 -30.23
CA LYS A 885 18.51 -9.06 -29.40
C LYS A 885 19.82 -8.34 -29.08
N ASN A 886 19.75 -7.00 -28.92
CA ASN A 886 20.84 -6.24 -28.31
C ASN A 886 20.95 -6.61 -26.82
N GLN A 887 22.11 -6.41 -26.25
CA GLN A 887 22.50 -6.88 -24.92
C GLN A 887 23.06 -5.74 -24.08
N SER A 888 23.18 -5.94 -22.77
CA SER A 888 23.89 -5.01 -21.90
C SER A 888 25.38 -4.99 -22.18
N THR A 889 26.03 -3.87 -21.83
CA THR A 889 27.50 -3.73 -21.99
C THR A 889 28.30 -4.74 -21.17
N ARG A 890 27.70 -5.42 -20.18
CA ARG A 890 28.34 -6.45 -19.39
C ARG A 890 28.81 -7.62 -20.27
N VAL A 891 28.12 -7.93 -21.39
CA VAL A 891 28.52 -9.02 -22.30
C VAL A 891 29.80 -8.71 -23.07
N LEU A 892 30.35 -7.50 -23.02
CA LEU A 892 31.69 -7.20 -23.53
C LEU A 892 32.77 -7.99 -22.81
N ASN A 893 32.54 -8.37 -21.56
CA ASN A 893 33.42 -9.19 -20.75
C ASN A 893 33.26 -10.70 -21.02
N ARG A 894 32.43 -11.11 -22.00
CA ARG A 894 32.21 -12.52 -22.29
C ARG A 894 33.50 -13.25 -22.64
N TRP A 895 33.53 -14.52 -22.37
CA TRP A 895 34.65 -15.38 -22.75
C TRP A 895 34.77 -15.45 -24.28
N LYS A 896 35.99 -15.24 -24.80
CA LYS A 896 36.30 -15.23 -26.23
C LYS A 896 37.44 -16.18 -26.62
N ILE A 897 38.37 -16.45 -25.72
CA ILE A 897 39.56 -17.25 -25.99
C ILE A 897 39.93 -18.16 -24.81
N PRO A 898 40.46 -19.37 -25.06
CA PRO A 898 40.96 -20.26 -24.02
C PRO A 898 41.95 -19.58 -23.06
N GLY A 899 41.79 -19.84 -21.76
CA GLY A 899 42.58 -19.24 -20.69
C GLY A 899 42.03 -17.92 -20.18
N GLN A 900 40.98 -17.37 -20.78
CA GLN A 900 40.34 -16.12 -20.29
C GLN A 900 39.54 -16.36 -19.01
N ILE A 901 39.84 -15.58 -17.97
CA ILE A 901 39.08 -15.59 -16.70
C ILE A 901 38.02 -14.51 -16.79
N THR A 902 36.75 -14.90 -16.70
CA THR A 902 35.61 -14.03 -16.73
C THR A 902 34.41 -14.66 -16.00
N ASP A 903 33.42 -13.83 -15.59
CA ASP A 903 32.16 -14.28 -15.02
C ASP A 903 31.01 -14.33 -16.05
N VAL A 904 31.30 -13.97 -17.33
CA VAL A 904 30.29 -13.96 -18.41
C VAL A 904 30.64 -15.08 -19.39
N PRO A 905 29.75 -16.05 -19.62
CA PRO A 905 30.02 -17.20 -20.52
C PRO A 905 30.19 -16.76 -21.97
N LYS A 906 30.64 -17.69 -22.80
CA LYS A 906 30.74 -17.50 -24.26
C LYS A 906 29.39 -17.20 -24.89
N ALA A 907 29.40 -16.51 -26.03
CA ALA A 907 28.20 -16.27 -26.82
C ALA A 907 27.52 -17.57 -27.25
N ASN A 908 26.22 -17.54 -27.47
CA ASN A 908 25.40 -18.68 -27.90
C ASN A 908 25.44 -19.92 -26.97
N PHE A 909 25.75 -19.72 -25.69
CA PHE A 909 25.68 -20.77 -24.68
C PHE A 909 24.28 -20.88 -24.08
N LYS A 910 23.76 -22.12 -23.96
CA LYS A 910 22.43 -22.32 -23.37
C LYS A 910 22.48 -22.20 -21.84
N LEU A 911 22.01 -21.07 -21.32
CA LEU A 911 21.92 -20.83 -19.90
C LEU A 911 20.80 -21.66 -19.24
N LEU A 912 21.07 -22.17 -18.04
CA LEU A 912 20.10 -22.82 -17.17
C LEU A 912 19.72 -21.90 -16.01
N ASN A 913 18.54 -22.12 -15.44
CA ASN A 913 18.09 -21.47 -14.21
C ASN A 913 19.05 -21.79 -13.06
N SER A 914 19.87 -20.81 -12.64
CA SER A 914 21.00 -21.05 -11.74
C SER A 914 21.37 -19.85 -10.89
N THR A 915 22.34 -20.04 -9.98
CA THR A 915 22.95 -18.96 -9.19
C THR A 915 23.54 -17.82 -10.02
N TYR A 916 23.77 -18.02 -11.32
CA TYR A 916 24.21 -16.96 -12.25
C TYR A 916 23.24 -15.76 -12.29
N PHE A 917 21.96 -15.98 -12.04
CA PHE A 917 20.91 -14.95 -12.02
C PHE A 917 20.55 -14.46 -10.61
N VAL A 918 21.17 -15.03 -9.56
CA VAL A 918 20.90 -14.64 -8.17
C VAL A 918 21.93 -13.63 -7.70
N GLU A 919 21.47 -12.50 -7.20
CA GLU A 919 22.30 -11.40 -6.73
C GLU A 919 21.92 -11.01 -5.30
N ASP A 920 22.88 -10.44 -4.54
CA ASP A 920 22.60 -9.84 -3.23
C ASP A 920 21.69 -8.62 -3.39
N GLY A 921 20.49 -8.71 -2.83
CA GLY A 921 19.49 -7.65 -2.83
C GLY A 921 19.57 -6.72 -1.63
N SER A 922 20.61 -6.82 -0.80
CA SER A 922 20.83 -5.94 0.33
C SER A 922 21.00 -4.49 -0.12
N TYR A 923 20.39 -3.56 0.60
CA TYR A 923 20.57 -2.14 0.31
C TYR A 923 20.45 -1.25 1.55
N LEU A 924 21.07 -0.08 1.47
CA LEU A 924 20.85 1.08 2.31
C LEU A 924 20.43 2.25 1.43
N ARG A 925 19.31 2.90 1.77
CA ARG A 925 18.77 4.00 0.97
C ARG A 925 18.57 5.27 1.81
N LEU A 926 19.10 6.38 1.32
CA LEU A 926 18.71 7.71 1.76
C LEU A 926 17.35 8.03 1.13
N LYS A 927 16.29 7.63 1.85
CA LYS A 927 14.93 7.58 1.32
C LYS A 927 14.33 8.96 1.15
N ASP A 928 14.42 9.82 2.20
CA ASP A 928 13.91 11.19 2.14
C ASP A 928 14.87 12.16 2.85
N VAL A 929 15.11 13.30 2.24
CA VAL A 929 15.73 14.48 2.84
C VAL A 929 14.78 15.65 2.66
N SER A 930 14.17 16.13 3.74
CA SER A 930 13.16 17.18 3.72
C SER A 930 13.61 18.38 4.52
N LEU A 931 13.64 19.56 3.90
CA LEU A 931 13.91 20.83 4.53
C LEU A 931 12.67 21.71 4.46
N SER A 932 12.17 22.16 5.60
CA SER A 932 11.02 23.08 5.67
C SER A 932 11.36 24.29 6.52
N TYR A 933 10.63 25.39 6.28
CA TYR A 933 10.78 26.61 7.04
C TYR A 933 9.43 27.17 7.47
N ASN A 934 9.21 27.33 8.77
CA ASN A 934 8.03 28.00 9.31
C ASN A 934 8.26 29.53 9.25
N VAL A 935 7.62 30.17 8.28
CA VAL A 935 7.77 31.62 8.05
C VAL A 935 7.12 32.39 9.21
N LYS A 936 7.91 33.26 9.85
CA LYS A 936 7.44 34.16 10.88
C LYS A 936 7.41 35.61 10.34
N GLY A 937 6.34 36.36 10.54
CA GLY A 937 6.31 37.77 10.12
C GLY A 937 4.99 38.51 10.31
N LYS A 938 5.07 39.81 10.53
CA LYS A 938 3.90 40.68 10.69
C LYS A 938 3.02 40.78 9.43
N LEU A 939 3.59 40.55 8.24
CA LEU A 939 2.84 40.54 6.97
C LEU A 939 1.84 39.39 6.89
N LEU A 940 2.17 38.22 7.44
CA LEU A 940 1.26 37.05 7.47
C LEU A 940 -0.03 37.37 8.24
N LYS A 941 0.12 38.06 9.39
CA LYS A 941 -1.06 38.50 10.20
C LYS A 941 -1.99 39.44 9.43
N LYS A 942 -1.41 40.35 8.61
CA LYS A 942 -2.19 41.26 7.78
C LYS A 942 -3.03 40.52 6.74
N TRP A 943 -2.56 39.34 6.28
CA TRP A 943 -3.26 38.50 5.30
C TRP A 943 -4.11 37.41 5.96
N GLY A 944 -4.22 37.36 7.28
CA GLY A 944 -4.95 36.35 8.01
C GLY A 944 -4.29 34.95 7.99
N ILE A 945 -3.02 34.89 7.59
CA ILE A 945 -2.28 33.61 7.51
C ILE A 945 -1.74 33.26 8.89
N THR A 946 -2.16 32.11 9.42
CA THR A 946 -1.74 31.57 10.73
C THR A 946 -0.48 30.69 10.61
N ARG A 947 -0.30 29.99 9.46
CA ARG A 947 0.89 29.18 9.15
C ARG A 947 1.25 29.32 7.68
N LEU A 948 2.52 29.50 7.42
CA LEU A 948 3.10 29.48 6.08
C LEU A 948 4.39 28.66 6.14
N GLN A 949 4.42 27.52 5.46
CA GLN A 949 5.52 26.58 5.51
C GLN A 949 5.89 26.12 4.09
N PRO A 950 6.83 26.80 3.40
CA PRO A 950 7.48 26.24 2.23
C PRO A 950 8.40 25.08 2.63
N TYR A 951 8.54 24.09 1.75
CA TYR A 951 9.46 22.98 1.93
C TYR A 951 10.00 22.45 0.61
N PHE A 952 11.14 21.80 0.71
CA PHE A 952 11.77 21.03 -0.35
C PHE A 952 12.08 19.63 0.16
N THR A 953 11.79 18.61 -0.65
CA THR A 953 12.14 17.24 -0.32
C THR A 953 12.73 16.54 -1.53
N ALA A 954 13.82 15.81 -1.31
CA ALA A 954 14.39 14.87 -2.25
C ALA A 954 14.11 13.44 -1.75
N THR A 955 13.54 12.58 -2.61
CA THR A 955 13.24 11.18 -2.27
C THR A 955 14.07 10.22 -3.12
N ASN A 956 14.43 9.06 -2.55
CA ASN A 956 15.30 8.03 -3.14
C ASN A 956 16.63 8.62 -3.65
N LEU A 957 17.22 9.55 -2.86
CA LEU A 957 18.35 10.38 -3.32
C LEU A 957 19.58 9.55 -3.63
N LEU A 958 19.91 8.59 -2.76
CA LEU A 958 21.04 7.68 -2.90
C LEU A 958 20.64 6.27 -2.46
N THR A 959 21.08 5.27 -3.21
CA THR A 959 20.94 3.85 -2.86
C THR A 959 22.32 3.19 -2.95
N TRP A 960 22.76 2.56 -1.86
CA TRP A 960 23.97 1.76 -1.83
C TRP A 960 23.56 0.29 -1.84
N THR A 961 23.95 -0.42 -2.89
CA THR A 961 23.64 -1.82 -3.14
C THR A 961 24.68 -2.44 -4.06
N SER A 962 24.83 -3.76 -4.00
CA SER A 962 25.60 -4.56 -4.97
C SER A 962 24.72 -5.09 -6.11
N TYR A 963 23.41 -4.88 -6.07
CA TYR A 963 22.49 -5.32 -7.10
C TYR A 963 22.75 -4.59 -8.43
N SER A 964 22.84 -5.34 -9.54
CA SER A 964 23.20 -4.81 -10.87
C SER A 964 22.05 -4.23 -11.67
N GLY A 965 20.80 -4.48 -11.27
CA GLY A 965 19.60 -3.91 -11.91
C GLY A 965 19.30 -2.48 -11.48
N MET A 966 18.21 -1.91 -11.97
CA MET A 966 17.87 -0.50 -11.77
C MET A 966 17.50 -0.16 -10.31
N ASP A 967 16.94 -1.10 -9.56
CA ASP A 967 16.54 -0.88 -8.16
C ASP A 967 16.43 -2.22 -7.40
N PRO A 968 16.96 -2.34 -6.16
CA PRO A 968 16.85 -3.57 -5.37
C PRO A 968 15.46 -3.76 -4.72
N GLU A 969 14.59 -2.75 -4.70
CA GLU A 969 13.21 -2.84 -4.18
C GLU A 969 12.25 -3.24 -5.31
N VAL A 970 12.39 -4.48 -5.82
CA VAL A 970 11.65 -4.96 -6.99
C VAL A 970 10.89 -6.25 -6.73
N ASN A 971 9.74 -6.39 -7.39
CA ASN A 971 9.05 -7.66 -7.55
C ASN A 971 8.08 -7.61 -8.74
N GLN A 972 8.42 -8.30 -9.83
CA GLN A 972 7.57 -8.38 -11.02
C GLN A 972 6.19 -9.00 -10.73
N TRP A 973 6.09 -9.90 -9.76
CA TRP A 973 4.83 -10.52 -9.33
C TRP A 973 4.04 -9.67 -8.32
N GLY A 974 4.41 -8.40 -8.14
CA GLY A 974 3.67 -7.43 -7.35
C GLY A 974 3.53 -7.83 -5.89
N ASN A 975 2.28 -8.00 -5.44
CA ASN A 975 1.94 -8.31 -4.06
C ASN A 975 1.75 -9.82 -3.81
N SER A 976 2.44 -10.71 -4.56
CA SER A 976 2.35 -12.16 -4.35
C SER A 976 2.79 -12.58 -2.94
N GLY A 977 2.12 -13.57 -2.37
CA GLY A 977 2.51 -14.20 -1.10
C GLY A 977 3.60 -15.26 -1.24
N THR A 978 3.72 -15.87 -2.42
CA THR A 978 4.60 -17.01 -2.71
C THR A 978 5.79 -16.67 -3.57
N VAL A 979 5.82 -15.48 -4.20
CA VAL A 979 6.87 -14.99 -5.10
C VAL A 979 7.30 -13.61 -4.67
N GLN A 980 8.57 -13.43 -4.37
CA GLN A 980 9.19 -12.16 -3.99
C GLN A 980 10.59 -12.05 -4.59
N GLY A 981 11.12 -10.84 -4.70
CA GLY A 981 12.52 -10.59 -5.07
C GLY A 981 12.87 -11.01 -6.50
N ILE A 982 11.94 -10.94 -7.46
CA ILE A 982 12.24 -11.24 -8.86
C ILE A 982 12.11 -9.95 -9.69
N ASP A 983 13.20 -9.58 -10.34
CA ASP A 983 13.25 -8.51 -11.33
C ASP A 983 13.19 -9.08 -12.73
N TRP A 984 12.16 -8.70 -13.50
CA TRP A 984 12.03 -9.07 -14.91
C TRP A 984 11.39 -7.93 -15.69
N GLY A 985 12.21 -6.93 -16.03
CA GLY A 985 11.74 -5.72 -16.71
C GLY A 985 10.79 -4.86 -15.87
N THR A 986 11.06 -4.77 -14.57
CA THR A 986 10.24 -4.03 -13.63
C THR A 986 10.35 -2.52 -13.90
N TYR A 987 9.22 -1.80 -13.83
CA TYR A 987 9.19 -0.35 -14.00
C TYR A 987 10.10 0.33 -12.94
N PRO A 988 11.10 1.17 -13.34
CA PRO A 988 12.12 1.67 -12.44
C PRO A 988 11.56 2.67 -11.43
N HIS A 989 12.15 2.66 -10.24
CA HIS A 989 11.92 3.70 -9.24
C HIS A 989 12.59 5.01 -9.63
N CYS A 990 12.03 6.12 -9.15
CA CYS A 990 12.49 7.45 -9.48
C CYS A 990 13.18 8.14 -8.30
N ARG A 991 14.21 8.93 -8.58
CA ARG A 991 14.61 10.05 -7.71
C ARG A 991 13.63 11.18 -7.92
N SER A 992 13.05 11.69 -6.85
CA SER A 992 12.06 12.75 -6.94
C SER A 992 12.50 14.00 -6.17
N TYR A 993 12.25 15.16 -6.74
CA TYR A 993 12.53 16.46 -6.14
C TYR A 993 11.22 17.22 -6.04
N VAL A 994 10.73 17.42 -4.83
CA VAL A 994 9.42 18.01 -4.57
C VAL A 994 9.56 19.35 -3.88
N PHE A 995 8.92 20.36 -4.43
CA PHE A 995 8.73 21.67 -3.83
C PHE A 995 7.28 21.80 -3.38
N GLY A 996 7.05 22.28 -2.19
CA GLY A 996 5.70 22.43 -1.68
C GLY A 996 5.53 23.57 -0.73
N ILE A 997 4.27 23.91 -0.47
CA ILE A 997 3.86 24.95 0.44
C ILE A 997 2.60 24.52 1.19
N ASN A 998 2.62 24.69 2.50
CA ASN A 998 1.44 24.54 3.36
C ASN A 998 1.05 25.94 3.89
N VAL A 999 -0.22 26.30 3.72
CA VAL A 999 -0.77 27.58 4.17
C VAL A 999 -2.01 27.31 5.02
N GLU A 1000 -2.10 27.96 6.17
CA GLU A 1000 -3.32 27.93 7.02
C GLU A 1000 -3.77 29.37 7.29
N PHE A 1001 -5.09 29.58 7.17
CA PHE A 1001 -5.76 30.84 7.42
C PHE A 1001 -6.64 30.77 8.66
#